data_b6dd28c4f2ad1ce2e94abc79a3d3be3f
#
_entry.id   b6dd28c4f2ad1ce2e94abc79a3d3be3f
#
_cell.length_a   1.000
_cell.length_b   1.000
_cell.length_c   1.000
_cell.angle_alpha   90.00
_cell.angle_beta   90.00
_cell.angle_gamma   90.00
#
_symmetry.space_group_name_H-M   'P 1'
#
loop_
_entity.id
_entity.type
_entity.pdbx_description
1 polymer ?
#
loop_
_entity_poly.entity_id
_entity_poly.type
_entity_poly.pdbx_seq_one_letter_code
_entity_poly.pdbx_strand_id
1 'polypeptide(L)'
;MLRSEPPVLFLLFAAGALSATETPKVTFLRDVAPILNKTGCTAGACHGAAKGKNGFKLSLRGYDPQFDYEALLYDLSSRRFNRADPARSLMLAKPTQQVPHGGGLRFEIGSGYYKTIYTWIAQGVLFGDPAKDSVRRLEVEPREIFMNAPGESAVVKVSATFADGGQRDVTREAVVESNVPDVAAVTDASVKGTRIGEATLLVRYQGNFATLPVTVINPKSGFAWKSLPQANYIDRLVDAKLQRLKIQPSPTVDDAGFLRRVSLDLKGQLPTPDEVRAFVANTSRTKRSELIEKLIASPAYVDHWTLKWGDLLQNSRKYLGEKGAFEFREWIRDSIAQNKPYDHMVREMLMAKGSSYDDPAANFYRVTRDPKPTMEKTTQVFLGVRMVCAQCHDHPFERWTQNQYYEMAAFFSAVGLRPGYEVGEEILFDQRRDFDMKHPKDGRVMNPKFILPASWSGTGAPPIDAQRRQAYAEWLTARDNPFFAKSTVNRVWSYFLGRGIIDPVDDIRASNPPSNPALLDALAKDFIDHNFDLRYLMRTIGNSRTYQASVVVNEWNEKDGENFSHAMPRRLSAEELMDALALATGVQPVFPEAPPDTGAEQVTDPHVGKDGFLDLFGRPARESSCECERRSDLACRRR
;
A
#
# COMPACT_ATOMS: atom_id res chain seq x y z
N MET A 1 70.63 -75.58 22.96
CA MET A 1 70.55 -74.40 23.91
C MET A 1 69.93 -73.25 23.13
N LEU A 2 68.61 -73.13 23.19
CA LEU A 2 67.83 -72.09 22.52
C LEU A 2 67.42 -71.09 23.63
N ARG A 3 67.91 -69.86 23.52
CA ARG A 3 67.47 -68.72 24.35
C ARG A 3 66.23 -68.12 23.78
N SER A 4 65.16 -68.07 24.55
CA SER A 4 63.93 -67.38 24.27
C SER A 4 64.04 -65.91 24.70
N GLU A 5 63.81 -64.94 23.75
CA GLU A 5 63.64 -63.54 24.06
C GLU A 5 62.17 -63.23 24.34
N PRO A 6 61.82 -62.28 25.27
CA PRO A 6 60.40 -61.90 25.52
C PRO A 6 59.93 -60.88 24.55
N PRO A 7 58.60 -60.82 24.24
CA PRO A 7 58.04 -59.85 23.33
C PRO A 7 57.91 -58.45 23.96
N VAL A 8 58.40 -57.47 23.23
CA VAL A 8 58.22 -56.03 23.56
C VAL A 8 56.79 -55.61 23.19
N LEU A 9 56.00 -55.23 24.18
CA LEU A 9 54.65 -54.71 24.05
C LEU A 9 54.72 -53.21 23.72
N PHE A 10 54.41 -52.83 22.45
CA PHE A 10 54.24 -51.41 22.05
C PHE A 10 52.88 -50.92 22.51
N LEU A 11 52.84 -50.06 23.52
CA LEU A 11 51.66 -49.28 23.86
C LEU A 11 51.52 -48.12 22.89
N LEU A 12 50.55 -48.21 21.96
CA LEU A 12 50.10 -47.10 21.13
C LEU A 12 49.25 -46.17 21.97
N PHE A 13 49.82 -45.00 22.35
CA PHE A 13 49.05 -43.87 22.86
C PHE A 13 48.27 -43.27 21.67
N ALA A 14 46.96 -43.53 21.58
CA ALA A 14 46.08 -42.75 20.74
C ALA A 14 45.90 -41.36 21.37
N ALA A 15 46.58 -40.36 20.81
CA ALA A 15 46.32 -38.98 21.11
C ALA A 15 44.95 -38.62 20.49
N GLY A 16 43.92 -38.65 21.29
CA GLY A 16 42.60 -38.09 20.91
C GLY A 16 42.75 -36.60 20.69
N ALA A 17 42.72 -36.19 19.43
CA ALA A 17 42.56 -34.78 19.07
C ALA A 17 41.20 -34.30 19.60
N LEU A 18 41.20 -33.59 20.72
CA LEU A 18 40.09 -32.76 21.13
C LEU A 18 39.91 -31.71 20.02
N SER A 19 38.96 -31.92 19.12
CA SER A 19 38.44 -30.87 18.26
C SER A 19 37.89 -29.77 19.18
N ALA A 20 38.68 -28.73 19.37
CA ALA A 20 38.17 -27.50 19.95
C ALA A 20 37.03 -27.02 19.02
N THR A 21 35.80 -27.14 19.48
CA THR A 21 34.66 -26.53 18.83
C THR A 21 34.94 -25.04 18.78
N GLU A 22 35.31 -24.51 17.60
CA GLU A 22 35.48 -23.06 17.41
C GLU A 22 34.21 -22.37 17.90
N THR A 23 34.35 -21.47 18.85
CA THR A 23 33.25 -20.66 19.35
C THR A 23 32.65 -19.92 18.14
N PRO A 24 31.34 -20.03 17.88
CA PRO A 24 30.74 -19.36 16.72
C PRO A 24 31.12 -17.89 16.67
N LYS A 25 31.61 -17.41 15.51
CA LYS A 25 31.98 -16.02 15.35
C LYS A 25 30.74 -15.17 15.32
N VAL A 26 30.66 -14.17 16.20
CA VAL A 26 29.58 -13.18 16.21
C VAL A 26 29.88 -12.14 15.13
N THR A 27 28.92 -11.86 14.24
CA THR A 27 29.08 -10.89 13.16
C THR A 27 28.10 -9.73 13.29
N PHE A 28 28.46 -8.59 12.70
CA PHE A 28 27.58 -7.43 12.69
C PHE A 28 26.26 -7.74 11.96
N LEU A 29 26.34 -8.28 10.75
CA LEU A 29 25.17 -8.56 9.92
C LEU A 29 24.19 -9.53 10.59
N ARG A 30 24.69 -10.67 11.06
CA ARG A 30 23.85 -11.76 11.59
C ARG A 30 23.34 -11.52 12.99
N ASP A 31 24.14 -10.83 13.83
CA ASP A 31 23.90 -10.82 15.28
C ASP A 31 23.69 -9.42 15.87
N VAL A 32 24.47 -8.41 15.45
CA VAL A 32 24.47 -7.10 16.09
C VAL A 32 23.46 -6.14 15.46
N ALA A 33 23.40 -6.04 14.12
CA ALA A 33 22.46 -5.16 13.43
C ALA A 33 21.00 -5.46 13.80
N PRO A 34 20.54 -6.74 13.90
CA PRO A 34 19.20 -7.04 14.39
C PRO A 34 18.93 -6.53 15.82
N ILE A 35 19.90 -6.62 16.72
CA ILE A 35 19.77 -6.09 18.09
C ILE A 35 19.59 -4.58 18.07
N LEU A 36 20.37 -3.85 17.27
CA LEU A 36 20.23 -2.39 17.14
C LEU A 36 18.85 -1.98 16.63
N ASN A 37 18.28 -2.76 15.71
CA ASN A 37 16.94 -2.57 15.22
C ASN A 37 15.89 -2.86 16.29
N LYS A 38 15.95 -4.01 16.92
CA LYS A 38 15.01 -4.44 17.96
C LYS A 38 14.96 -3.48 19.14
N THR A 39 16.12 -3.02 19.58
CA THR A 39 16.23 -2.10 20.72
C THR A 39 15.96 -0.63 20.35
N GLY A 40 15.66 -0.34 19.08
CA GLY A 40 15.25 0.98 18.59
C GLY A 40 16.39 1.98 18.39
N CYS A 41 17.67 1.55 18.41
CA CYS A 41 18.81 2.43 18.15
C CYS A 41 18.74 3.09 16.76
N THR A 42 18.23 2.35 15.76
CA THR A 42 18.04 2.79 14.37
C THR A 42 16.69 3.47 14.12
N ALA A 43 15.86 3.71 15.15
CA ALA A 43 14.58 4.40 14.99
C ALA A 43 14.76 5.89 14.64
N GLY A 44 13.78 6.47 13.96
CA GLY A 44 13.78 7.88 13.56
C GLY A 44 13.81 8.87 14.73
N ALA A 45 13.34 8.47 15.93
CA ALA A 45 13.48 9.25 17.16
C ALA A 45 14.87 9.17 17.79
N CYS A 46 15.69 8.22 17.34
CA CYS A 46 17.05 7.93 17.84
C CYS A 46 18.09 8.21 16.74
N HIS A 47 19.07 7.31 16.58
CA HIS A 47 20.18 7.51 15.64
C HIS A 47 19.77 7.35 14.15
N GLY A 48 18.60 6.77 13.86
CA GLY A 48 18.03 6.69 12.51
C GLY A 48 17.41 8.01 11.99
N ALA A 49 17.42 9.10 12.77
CA ALA A 49 17.01 10.42 12.32
C ALA A 49 17.89 10.91 11.16
N ALA A 50 17.36 11.78 10.28
CA ALA A 50 18.10 12.29 9.10
C ALA A 50 19.47 12.88 9.44
N LYS A 51 19.60 13.57 10.60
CA LYS A 51 20.87 14.12 11.13
C LYS A 51 21.47 13.27 12.25
N GLY A 52 20.91 12.11 12.56
CA GLY A 52 21.28 11.32 13.74
C GLY A 52 21.01 12.03 15.06
N LYS A 53 21.72 11.62 16.12
CA LYS A 53 21.69 12.25 17.46
C LYS A 53 23.11 12.54 17.92
N ASN A 54 23.38 13.76 18.32
CA ASN A 54 24.68 14.20 18.84
C ASN A 54 25.88 13.77 17.96
N GLY A 55 25.75 13.96 16.62
CA GLY A 55 26.80 13.62 15.66
C GLY A 55 26.96 12.12 15.39
N PHE A 56 26.09 11.26 15.91
CA PHE A 56 26.06 9.85 15.57
C PHE A 56 24.78 9.50 14.83
N LYS A 57 24.93 9.01 13.60
CA LYS A 57 23.85 8.61 12.70
C LYS A 57 23.96 7.13 12.37
N LEU A 58 22.81 6.45 12.35
CA LEU A 58 22.61 5.12 11.78
C LEU A 58 21.58 5.22 10.66
N SER A 59 21.51 4.22 9.82
CA SER A 59 20.46 4.12 8.80
C SER A 59 19.09 3.90 9.47
N LEU A 60 18.04 4.49 8.90
CA LEU A 60 16.70 4.35 9.46
C LEU A 60 16.25 2.88 9.40
N ARG A 61 15.97 2.31 10.60
CA ARG A 61 15.57 0.90 10.72
C ARG A 61 16.62 -0.10 10.18
N GLY A 62 17.89 0.31 10.09
CA GLY A 62 19.01 -0.54 9.67
C GLY A 62 18.95 -0.97 8.20
N TYR A 63 18.42 -0.13 7.30
CA TYR A 63 18.32 -0.47 5.89
C TYR A 63 19.67 -0.56 5.17
N ASP A 64 20.71 0.07 5.71
CA ASP A 64 22.07 0.08 5.17
C ASP A 64 23.07 -0.42 6.25
N PRO A 65 23.17 -1.74 6.43
CA PRO A 65 24.03 -2.29 7.48
C PRO A 65 25.52 -1.98 7.27
N GLN A 66 25.97 -1.78 6.04
CA GLN A 66 27.35 -1.38 5.75
C GLN A 66 27.61 0.04 6.28
N PHE A 67 26.73 0.98 5.99
CA PHE A 67 26.80 2.33 6.53
C PHE A 67 26.77 2.32 8.07
N ASP A 68 25.89 1.52 8.69
CA ASP A 68 25.76 1.44 10.14
C ASP A 68 27.05 0.90 10.79
N TYR A 69 27.64 -0.10 10.18
CA TYR A 69 28.92 -0.67 10.62
C TYR A 69 30.06 0.35 10.52
N GLU A 70 30.20 1.03 9.38
CA GLU A 70 31.20 2.06 9.15
C GLU A 70 31.02 3.24 10.10
N ALA A 71 29.79 3.70 10.32
CA ALA A 71 29.48 4.76 11.29
C ALA A 71 29.86 4.38 12.73
N LEU A 72 29.71 3.10 13.09
CA LEU A 72 30.15 2.61 14.39
C LEU A 72 31.66 2.59 14.54
N LEU A 73 32.38 2.18 13.50
CA LEU A 73 33.84 1.98 13.57
C LEU A 73 34.63 3.27 13.33
N TYR A 74 34.25 4.05 12.34
CA TYR A 74 35.11 5.13 11.80
C TYR A 74 34.68 6.53 12.23
N ASP A 75 33.40 6.76 12.50
CA ASP A 75 32.95 8.05 13.01
C ASP A 75 33.54 8.31 14.40
N LEU A 76 34.28 9.41 14.54
CA LEU A 76 34.99 9.78 15.77
C LEU A 76 35.96 8.72 16.26
N SER A 77 36.71 8.11 15.32
CA SER A 77 37.90 7.25 15.54
C SER A 77 37.79 6.34 16.78
N SER A 78 37.10 5.23 16.64
CA SER A 78 37.02 4.17 17.68
C SER A 78 36.43 4.57 19.05
N ARG A 79 35.83 5.75 19.16
CA ARG A 79 35.22 6.23 20.41
C ARG A 79 34.21 5.26 21.03
N ARG A 80 33.55 4.43 20.19
CA ARG A 80 32.44 3.57 20.62
C ARG A 80 32.88 2.23 21.15
N PHE A 81 34.12 1.82 20.85
CA PHE A 81 34.65 0.53 21.21
C PHE A 81 35.92 0.66 22.07
N ASN A 82 35.98 -0.14 23.10
CA ASN A 82 37.20 -0.44 23.83
C ASN A 82 37.50 -1.94 23.68
N ARG A 83 38.41 -2.28 22.78
CA ARG A 83 38.74 -3.69 22.50
C ARG A 83 39.55 -4.34 23.59
N ALA A 84 40.28 -3.57 24.37
CA ALA A 84 41.05 -4.07 25.51
C ALA A 84 40.16 -4.40 26.72
N ASP A 85 39.07 -3.63 26.88
CA ASP A 85 38.05 -3.88 27.91
C ASP A 85 36.65 -3.65 27.28
N PRO A 86 36.08 -4.67 26.64
CA PRO A 86 34.80 -4.54 25.95
C PRO A 86 33.67 -4.00 26.82
N ALA A 87 33.66 -4.29 28.12
CA ALA A 87 32.62 -3.82 29.05
C ALA A 87 32.57 -2.28 29.17
N ARG A 88 33.70 -1.60 28.95
CA ARG A 88 33.82 -0.13 28.96
C ARG A 88 33.52 0.53 27.62
N SER A 89 33.10 -0.23 26.63
CA SER A 89 32.70 0.33 25.34
C SER A 89 31.44 1.20 25.48
N LEU A 90 31.43 2.42 24.89
CA LEU A 90 30.25 3.29 24.91
C LEU A 90 29.04 2.63 24.25
N MET A 91 29.26 1.71 23.31
CA MET A 91 28.21 0.90 22.69
C MET A 91 27.49 -0.04 23.65
N LEU A 92 28.10 -0.36 24.79
CA LEU A 92 27.48 -1.11 25.88
C LEU A 92 27.04 -0.19 27.03
N ALA A 93 27.90 0.75 27.43
CA ALA A 93 27.67 1.60 28.59
C ALA A 93 26.49 2.57 28.41
N LYS A 94 26.24 3.10 27.19
CA LYS A 94 25.12 4.00 26.93
C LYS A 94 23.75 3.29 26.91
N PRO A 95 23.57 2.18 26.16
CA PRO A 95 22.28 1.46 26.14
C PRO A 95 21.90 0.83 27.48
N THR A 96 22.87 0.54 28.34
CA THR A 96 22.64 0.03 29.70
C THR A 96 22.55 1.12 30.77
N GLN A 97 22.62 2.38 30.40
CA GLN A 97 22.60 3.55 31.29
C GLN A 97 23.72 3.59 32.32
N GLN A 98 24.83 2.87 32.12
CA GLN A 98 26.04 3.05 32.95
C GLN A 98 26.63 4.46 32.81
N VAL A 99 26.34 5.12 31.68
CA VAL A 99 26.60 6.54 31.44
C VAL A 99 25.34 7.21 30.87
N PRO A 100 25.14 8.52 31.04
CA PRO A 100 23.95 9.19 30.59
C PRO A 100 23.64 8.95 29.10
N HIS A 101 22.43 8.51 28.82
CA HIS A 101 21.92 8.22 27.47
C HIS A 101 20.52 8.79 27.25
N GLY A 102 20.38 9.77 26.36
CA GLY A 102 19.09 10.40 26.05
C GLY A 102 18.05 9.42 25.46
N GLY A 103 18.48 8.25 24.97
CA GLY A 103 17.59 7.18 24.54
C GLY A 103 17.05 6.29 25.66
N GLY A 104 17.51 6.48 26.91
CA GLY A 104 17.14 5.65 28.05
C GLY A 104 17.79 4.25 28.03
N LEU A 105 17.30 3.37 28.90
CA LEU A 105 17.69 1.95 28.96
C LEU A 105 17.18 1.22 27.73
N ARG A 106 18.04 0.44 27.08
CA ARG A 106 17.71 -0.36 25.89
C ARG A 106 17.80 -1.85 26.14
N PHE A 107 18.73 -2.27 26.99
CA PHE A 107 18.88 -3.65 27.47
C PHE A 107 19.69 -3.68 28.77
N GLU A 108 19.47 -4.73 29.55
CA GLU A 108 20.14 -4.93 30.85
C GLU A 108 21.56 -5.46 30.68
N ILE A 109 22.42 -5.15 31.66
CA ILE A 109 23.75 -5.75 31.79
C ILE A 109 23.60 -7.27 31.97
N GLY A 110 24.39 -8.04 31.24
CA GLY A 110 24.35 -9.50 31.30
C GLY A 110 23.17 -10.15 30.53
N SER A 111 22.27 -9.35 29.93
CA SER A 111 21.25 -9.88 29.03
C SER A 111 21.84 -10.54 27.77
N GLY A 112 21.05 -11.30 27.05
CA GLY A 112 21.46 -11.90 25.77
C GLY A 112 22.04 -10.87 24.79
N TYR A 113 21.37 -9.71 24.65
CA TYR A 113 21.84 -8.61 23.78
C TYR A 113 23.21 -8.05 24.25
N TYR A 114 23.34 -7.83 25.53
CA TYR A 114 24.63 -7.38 26.12
C TYR A 114 25.75 -8.37 25.80
N LYS A 115 25.52 -9.67 26.04
CA LYS A 115 26.53 -10.73 25.82
C LYS A 115 26.91 -10.84 24.35
N THR A 116 25.96 -10.76 23.45
CA THR A 116 26.24 -10.81 22.00
C THR A 116 27.10 -9.63 21.56
N ILE A 117 26.75 -8.39 21.94
CA ILE A 117 27.53 -7.19 21.58
C ILE A 117 28.91 -7.23 22.24
N TYR A 118 29.02 -7.66 23.52
CA TYR A 118 30.28 -7.84 24.21
C TYR A 118 31.19 -8.82 23.48
N THR A 119 30.66 -10.00 23.11
CA THR A 119 31.40 -11.04 22.39
C THR A 119 31.85 -10.54 21.02
N TRP A 120 31.00 -9.83 20.30
CA TRP A 120 31.36 -9.22 19.02
C TRP A 120 32.54 -8.24 19.13
N ILE A 121 32.54 -7.38 20.16
CA ILE A 121 33.65 -6.45 20.42
C ILE A 121 34.92 -7.22 20.76
N ALA A 122 34.84 -8.23 21.64
CA ALA A 122 35.96 -9.07 22.05
C ALA A 122 36.56 -9.87 20.88
N GLN A 123 35.74 -10.31 19.93
CA GLN A 123 36.16 -11.05 18.74
C GLN A 123 36.67 -10.14 17.59
N GLY A 124 36.77 -8.82 17.79
CA GLY A 124 37.38 -7.91 16.82
C GLY A 124 36.41 -7.19 15.91
N VAL A 125 35.13 -7.11 16.27
CA VAL A 125 34.06 -6.37 15.55
C VAL A 125 33.89 -6.78 14.08
N LEU A 126 33.73 -8.07 13.82
CA LEU A 126 33.59 -8.62 12.45
C LEU A 126 32.32 -8.14 11.78
N PHE A 127 32.40 -7.72 10.50
CA PHE A 127 31.22 -7.33 9.71
C PHE A 127 30.34 -8.53 9.39
N GLY A 128 30.96 -9.61 8.94
CA GLY A 128 30.26 -10.78 8.40
C GLY A 128 30.40 -10.87 6.88
N ASP A 129 29.88 -11.95 6.31
CA ASP A 129 29.89 -12.20 4.88
C ASP A 129 28.46 -12.11 4.34
N PRO A 130 28.10 -11.07 3.55
CA PRO A 130 26.75 -10.95 2.98
C PRO A 130 26.29 -12.18 2.20
N ALA A 131 27.22 -12.93 1.58
CA ALA A 131 26.91 -14.14 0.84
C ALA A 131 26.46 -15.30 1.74
N LYS A 132 26.73 -15.22 3.05
CA LYS A 132 26.37 -16.24 4.06
C LYS A 132 25.37 -15.72 5.08
N ASP A 133 25.56 -14.48 5.54
CA ASP A 133 24.86 -13.91 6.70
C ASP A 133 23.57 -13.18 6.35
N SER A 134 23.27 -12.98 5.05
CA SER A 134 22.00 -12.39 4.62
C SER A 134 20.85 -13.39 4.76
N VAL A 135 19.69 -12.88 5.18
CA VAL A 135 18.45 -13.69 5.27
C VAL A 135 17.84 -13.87 3.89
N ARG A 136 17.57 -15.10 3.50
CA ARG A 136 16.85 -15.46 2.28
C ARG A 136 15.36 -15.64 2.50
N ARG A 137 14.97 -16.15 3.68
CA ARG A 137 13.58 -16.45 4.01
C ARG A 137 13.31 -16.19 5.48
N LEU A 138 12.19 -15.53 5.74
CA LEU A 138 11.64 -15.32 7.08
C LEU A 138 10.32 -16.06 7.19
N GLU A 139 10.19 -16.91 8.21
CA GLU A 139 8.98 -17.69 8.48
C GLU A 139 8.43 -17.34 9.85
N VAL A 140 7.10 -17.25 9.93
CA VAL A 140 6.38 -16.89 11.15
C VAL A 140 5.37 -17.98 11.47
N GLU A 141 5.33 -18.41 12.71
CA GLU A 141 4.38 -19.37 13.24
C GLU A 141 3.67 -18.81 14.48
N PRO A 142 2.33 -19.04 14.60
CA PRO A 142 1.45 -19.67 13.62
C PRO A 142 1.28 -18.81 12.35
N ARG A 143 0.70 -19.33 11.28
CA ARG A 143 0.44 -18.56 10.06
C ARG A 143 -0.76 -17.60 10.18
N GLU A 144 -1.59 -17.82 11.19
CA GLU A 144 -2.75 -17.01 11.53
C GLU A 144 -3.03 -17.17 13.03
N ILE A 145 -3.44 -16.09 13.68
CA ILE A 145 -3.94 -16.09 15.07
C ILE A 145 -5.44 -15.84 15.04
N PHE A 146 -6.20 -16.75 15.61
CA PHE A 146 -7.65 -16.63 15.75
C PHE A 146 -8.03 -16.75 17.23
N MET A 147 -8.59 -15.67 17.78
CA MET A 147 -8.96 -15.55 19.18
C MET A 147 -10.50 -15.50 19.31
N ASN A 148 -11.05 -16.29 20.22
CA ASN A 148 -12.49 -16.38 20.44
C ASN A 148 -13.05 -15.25 21.30
N ALA A 149 -12.18 -14.52 21.99
CA ALA A 149 -12.55 -13.38 22.82
C ALA A 149 -11.39 -12.40 23.00
N PRO A 150 -11.70 -11.11 23.28
CA PRO A 150 -10.72 -10.21 23.86
C PRO A 150 -10.17 -10.75 25.18
N GLY A 151 -8.87 -10.53 25.42
CA GLY A 151 -8.14 -11.04 26.58
C GLY A 151 -7.31 -12.29 26.31
N GLU A 152 -7.60 -13.05 25.26
CA GLU A 152 -6.76 -14.18 24.83
C GLU A 152 -5.40 -13.70 24.35
N SER A 153 -4.40 -14.58 24.46
CA SER A 153 -3.02 -14.29 24.03
C SER A 153 -2.44 -15.47 23.26
N ALA A 154 -1.54 -15.14 22.33
CA ALA A 154 -0.77 -16.10 21.55
C ALA A 154 0.69 -15.69 21.50
N VAL A 155 1.57 -16.65 21.22
CA VAL A 155 3.01 -16.40 21.05
C VAL A 155 3.38 -16.59 19.59
N VAL A 156 4.17 -15.65 19.08
CA VAL A 156 4.70 -15.69 17.71
C VAL A 156 6.12 -16.24 17.77
N LYS A 157 6.42 -17.20 16.90
CA LYS A 157 7.77 -17.70 16.66
C LYS A 157 8.25 -17.25 15.30
N VAL A 158 9.48 -16.78 15.22
CA VAL A 158 10.10 -16.29 13.99
C VAL A 158 11.37 -17.07 13.70
N SER A 159 11.46 -17.67 12.51
CA SER A 159 12.62 -18.41 12.05
C SER A 159 13.17 -17.77 10.78
N ALA A 160 14.51 -17.63 10.72
CA ALA A 160 15.21 -17.10 9.55
C ALA A 160 16.07 -18.20 8.91
N THR A 161 16.00 -18.32 7.58
CA THR A 161 16.92 -19.12 6.76
C THR A 161 17.92 -18.17 6.12
N PHE A 162 19.20 -18.38 6.37
CA PHE A 162 20.29 -17.57 5.86
C PHE A 162 20.78 -18.05 4.48
N ALA A 163 21.63 -17.24 3.86
CA ALA A 163 22.16 -17.55 2.52
C ALA A 163 23.08 -18.77 2.49
N ASP A 164 23.71 -19.10 3.62
CA ASP A 164 24.50 -20.33 3.82
C ASP A 164 23.63 -21.59 4.01
N GLY A 165 22.29 -21.45 4.02
CA GLY A 165 21.32 -22.52 4.29
C GLY A 165 21.06 -22.78 5.77
N GLY A 166 21.78 -22.12 6.69
CA GLY A 166 21.57 -22.24 8.13
C GLY A 166 20.22 -21.67 8.54
N GLN A 167 19.54 -22.34 9.48
CA GLN A 167 18.30 -21.86 10.08
C GLN A 167 18.52 -21.45 11.54
N ARG A 168 17.85 -20.37 11.96
CA ARG A 168 17.91 -19.88 13.35
C ARG A 168 16.56 -19.36 13.82
N ASP A 169 16.22 -19.64 15.08
CA ASP A 169 15.15 -18.93 15.77
C ASP A 169 15.63 -17.50 16.06
N VAL A 170 14.92 -16.52 15.50
CA VAL A 170 15.22 -15.08 15.62
C VAL A 170 14.08 -14.33 16.30
N THR A 171 13.22 -15.03 17.02
CA THR A 171 12.02 -14.48 17.67
C THR A 171 12.37 -13.28 18.58
N ARG A 172 13.47 -13.35 19.29
CA ARG A 172 13.90 -12.28 20.22
C ARG A 172 14.40 -11.05 19.49
N GLU A 173 15.10 -11.22 18.39
CA GLU A 173 15.71 -10.15 17.59
C GLU A 173 14.73 -9.59 16.53
N ALA A 174 13.70 -10.33 16.15
CA ALA A 174 12.69 -9.87 15.22
C ALA A 174 11.83 -8.75 15.83
N VAL A 175 11.54 -7.73 15.03
CA VAL A 175 10.62 -6.66 15.40
C VAL A 175 9.22 -7.07 14.95
N VAL A 176 8.29 -7.15 15.91
CA VAL A 176 6.88 -7.48 15.65
C VAL A 176 6.04 -6.26 16.01
N GLU A 177 5.29 -5.73 15.05
CA GLU A 177 4.43 -4.55 15.22
C GLU A 177 3.02 -4.86 14.69
N SER A 178 1.99 -4.37 15.38
CA SER A 178 0.60 -4.46 14.91
C SER A 178 0.21 -3.22 14.11
N ASN A 179 -0.49 -3.39 12.98
CA ASN A 179 -1.08 -2.28 12.24
C ASN A 179 -2.30 -1.67 12.95
N VAL A 180 -2.98 -2.45 13.82
CA VAL A 180 -4.11 -2.02 14.65
C VAL A 180 -3.88 -2.46 16.12
N PRO A 181 -3.06 -1.72 16.89
CA PRO A 181 -2.74 -2.09 18.28
C PRO A 181 -3.96 -2.20 19.20
N ASP A 182 -5.04 -1.45 18.90
CA ASP A 182 -6.30 -1.51 19.64
C ASP A 182 -7.03 -2.85 19.48
N VAL A 183 -6.74 -3.62 18.45
CA VAL A 183 -7.28 -4.98 18.24
C VAL A 183 -6.31 -6.03 18.75
N ALA A 184 -5.05 -5.91 18.41
CA ALA A 184 -3.99 -6.85 18.77
C ALA A 184 -2.77 -6.09 19.29
N ALA A 185 -2.61 -6.04 20.60
CA ALA A 185 -1.43 -5.45 21.24
C ALA A 185 -0.27 -6.46 21.23
N VAL A 186 0.94 -5.96 20.95
CA VAL A 186 2.16 -6.78 20.89
C VAL A 186 3.13 -6.34 21.96
N THR A 187 3.62 -7.30 22.75
CA THR A 187 4.73 -7.11 23.68
C THR A 187 5.76 -8.20 23.42
N ASP A 188 6.92 -7.82 22.91
CA ASP A 188 7.95 -8.74 22.39
C ASP A 188 7.42 -9.69 21.32
N ALA A 189 7.22 -10.96 21.62
CA ALA A 189 6.62 -11.97 20.74
C ALA A 189 5.24 -12.42 21.21
N SER A 190 4.70 -11.83 22.29
CA SER A 190 3.36 -12.12 22.80
C SER A 190 2.35 -11.16 22.19
N VAL A 191 1.26 -11.71 21.67
CA VAL A 191 0.16 -11.00 21.04
C VAL A 191 -1.07 -11.17 21.88
N LYS A 192 -1.67 -10.07 22.34
CA LYS A 192 -2.90 -10.05 23.14
C LYS A 192 -4.03 -9.43 22.35
N GLY A 193 -5.13 -10.14 22.19
CA GLY A 193 -6.38 -9.61 21.65
C GLY A 193 -7.00 -8.63 22.65
N THR A 194 -7.17 -7.38 22.27
CA THR A 194 -7.68 -6.33 23.17
C THR A 194 -9.11 -5.90 22.83
N ARG A 195 -9.48 -5.97 21.55
CA ARG A 195 -10.79 -5.60 21.03
C ARG A 195 -11.20 -6.53 19.90
N ILE A 196 -12.51 -6.71 19.68
CA ILE A 196 -13.06 -7.40 18.51
C ILE A 196 -12.61 -6.67 17.25
N GLY A 197 -12.16 -7.42 16.23
CA GLY A 197 -11.72 -6.91 14.95
C GLY A 197 -10.61 -7.74 14.34
N GLU A 198 -10.01 -7.20 13.30
CA GLU A 198 -8.88 -7.80 12.59
C GLU A 198 -7.67 -6.88 12.66
N ALA A 199 -6.50 -7.47 12.74
CA ALA A 199 -5.22 -6.78 12.69
C ALA A 199 -4.22 -7.63 11.91
N THR A 200 -3.14 -7.00 11.46
CA THR A 200 -2.01 -7.70 10.85
C THR A 200 -0.75 -7.34 11.59
N LEU A 201 0.00 -8.34 12.00
CA LEU A 201 1.33 -8.13 12.53
C LEU A 201 2.33 -8.07 11.38
N LEU A 202 3.17 -7.04 11.40
CA LEU A 202 4.35 -6.93 10.55
C LEU A 202 5.56 -7.42 11.34
N VAL A 203 6.17 -8.49 10.85
CA VAL A 203 7.40 -9.07 11.41
C VAL A 203 8.57 -8.68 10.54
N ARG A 204 9.60 -8.08 11.13
CA ARG A 204 10.79 -7.60 10.40
C ARG A 204 12.07 -8.17 11.01
N TYR A 205 12.97 -8.62 10.13
CA TYR A 205 14.30 -9.05 10.50
C TYR A 205 15.27 -8.90 9.32
N GLN A 206 16.38 -8.18 9.48
CA GLN A 206 17.40 -7.92 8.44
C GLN A 206 16.80 -7.46 7.08
N GLY A 207 15.92 -6.46 7.07
CA GLY A 207 15.29 -5.97 5.83
C GLY A 207 14.25 -6.92 5.19
N ASN A 208 14.05 -8.11 5.77
CA ASN A 208 13.01 -9.04 5.35
C ASN A 208 11.73 -8.81 6.15
N PHE A 209 10.58 -9.07 5.50
CA PHE A 209 9.25 -8.83 6.04
C PHE A 209 8.40 -10.10 5.92
N ALA A 210 7.63 -10.36 6.97
CA ALA A 210 6.57 -11.35 6.96
C ALA A 210 5.33 -10.76 7.65
N THR A 211 4.15 -11.25 7.34
CA THR A 211 2.90 -10.79 7.93
C THR A 211 2.15 -11.94 8.56
N LEU A 212 1.44 -11.64 9.65
CA LEU A 212 0.66 -12.60 10.41
C LEU A 212 -0.72 -11.99 10.70
N PRO A 213 -1.81 -12.50 10.09
CA PRO A 213 -3.16 -12.07 10.39
C PRO A 213 -3.57 -12.43 11.82
N VAL A 214 -4.25 -11.51 12.49
CA VAL A 214 -4.85 -11.71 13.81
C VAL A 214 -6.32 -11.35 13.74
N THR A 215 -7.17 -12.28 14.16
CA THR A 215 -8.63 -12.08 14.24
C THR A 215 -9.09 -12.29 15.67
N VAL A 216 -9.86 -11.35 16.21
CA VAL A 216 -10.50 -11.44 17.51
C VAL A 216 -12.00 -11.35 17.31
N ILE A 217 -12.72 -12.43 17.55
CA ILE A 217 -14.16 -12.49 17.31
C ILE A 217 -14.98 -12.10 18.54
N ASN A 218 -16.29 -11.89 18.32
CA ASN A 218 -17.23 -11.62 19.39
C ASN A 218 -17.45 -12.90 20.23
N PRO A 219 -17.21 -12.87 21.56
CA PRO A 219 -17.41 -14.02 22.44
C PRO A 219 -18.88 -14.32 22.73
N LYS A 220 -19.82 -13.47 22.27
CA LYS A 220 -21.24 -13.63 22.52
C LYS A 220 -21.73 -15.03 22.08
N SER A 221 -22.40 -15.74 22.96
CA SER A 221 -23.02 -17.04 22.69
C SER A 221 -24.32 -16.88 21.90
N GLY A 222 -24.80 -17.98 21.29
CA GLY A 222 -26.09 -18.00 20.60
C GLY A 222 -26.07 -17.52 19.15
N PHE A 223 -24.89 -17.30 18.55
CA PHE A 223 -24.83 -17.02 17.12
C PHE A 223 -25.33 -18.19 16.29
N ALA A 224 -26.35 -17.93 15.47
CA ALA A 224 -26.86 -18.87 14.49
C ALA A 224 -26.88 -18.18 13.13
N TRP A 225 -26.09 -18.67 12.19
CA TRP A 225 -26.05 -18.12 10.85
C TRP A 225 -27.41 -18.22 10.15
N LYS A 226 -27.95 -17.11 9.71
CA LYS A 226 -29.16 -17.04 8.87
C LYS A 226 -28.75 -16.72 7.45
N SER A 227 -28.85 -17.70 6.56
CA SER A 227 -28.54 -17.51 5.15
C SER A 227 -29.50 -16.52 4.51
N LEU A 228 -28.96 -15.57 3.76
CA LEU A 228 -29.72 -14.65 2.92
C LEU A 228 -29.55 -15.03 1.45
N PRO A 229 -30.52 -14.70 0.58
CA PRO A 229 -30.38 -14.92 -0.86
C PRO A 229 -29.11 -14.26 -1.41
N GLN A 230 -28.35 -14.98 -2.20
CA GLN A 230 -27.13 -14.50 -2.87
C GLN A 230 -27.46 -14.15 -4.32
N ALA A 231 -27.02 -12.98 -4.77
CA ALA A 231 -27.24 -12.55 -6.16
C ALA A 231 -26.08 -13.00 -7.07
N ASN A 232 -24.86 -12.97 -6.55
CA ASN A 232 -23.67 -13.36 -7.32
C ASN A 232 -22.54 -13.86 -6.42
N TYR A 233 -21.34 -14.08 -6.98
CA TYR A 233 -20.17 -14.59 -6.27
C TYR A 233 -19.65 -13.65 -5.17
N ILE A 234 -19.91 -12.34 -5.27
CA ILE A 234 -19.54 -11.35 -4.25
C ILE A 234 -20.18 -11.73 -2.92
N ASP A 235 -21.49 -11.98 -2.94
CA ASP A 235 -22.24 -12.33 -1.75
C ASP A 235 -21.74 -13.62 -1.12
N ARG A 236 -21.44 -14.63 -1.94
CA ARG A 236 -20.90 -15.91 -1.45
C ARG A 236 -19.58 -15.72 -0.69
N LEU A 237 -18.67 -14.89 -1.23
CA LEU A 237 -17.35 -14.67 -0.65
C LEU A 237 -17.41 -13.77 0.59
N VAL A 238 -18.32 -12.79 0.61
CA VAL A 238 -18.58 -11.96 1.78
C VAL A 238 -19.22 -12.81 2.89
N ASP A 239 -20.28 -13.58 2.57
CA ASP A 239 -20.96 -14.45 3.54
C ASP A 239 -20.02 -15.48 4.17
N ALA A 240 -19.16 -16.11 3.38
CA ALA A 240 -18.19 -17.09 3.89
C ALA A 240 -17.29 -16.46 4.98
N LYS A 241 -16.82 -15.23 4.77
CA LYS A 241 -16.05 -14.51 5.78
C LYS A 241 -16.90 -14.10 6.98
N LEU A 242 -18.07 -13.51 6.77
CA LEU A 242 -18.97 -13.08 7.84
C LEU A 242 -19.38 -14.22 8.76
N GLN A 243 -19.68 -15.39 8.18
CA GLN A 243 -20.00 -16.60 8.94
C GLN A 243 -18.84 -17.02 9.85
N ARG A 244 -17.60 -17.02 9.33
CA ARG A 244 -16.39 -17.31 10.11
C ARG A 244 -16.20 -16.35 11.27
N LEU A 245 -16.52 -15.07 11.07
CA LEU A 245 -16.37 -14.00 12.07
C LEU A 245 -17.56 -13.90 13.04
N LYS A 246 -18.60 -14.73 12.88
CA LYS A 246 -19.88 -14.65 13.62
C LYS A 246 -20.56 -13.29 13.45
N ILE A 247 -20.58 -12.77 12.25
CA ILE A 247 -21.23 -11.51 11.88
C ILE A 247 -22.45 -11.82 11.00
N GLN A 248 -23.65 -11.43 11.40
CA GLN A 248 -24.86 -11.60 10.59
C GLN A 248 -25.05 -10.39 9.69
N PRO A 249 -25.13 -10.54 8.35
CA PRO A 249 -25.39 -9.41 7.46
C PRO A 249 -26.78 -8.82 7.66
N SER A 250 -26.91 -7.52 7.40
CA SER A 250 -28.20 -6.82 7.35
C SER A 250 -29.02 -7.24 6.13
N PRO A 251 -30.34 -7.19 6.18
CA PRO A 251 -31.20 -7.41 5.02
C PRO A 251 -30.96 -6.33 3.95
N THR A 252 -31.50 -6.52 2.77
CA THR A 252 -31.45 -5.51 1.69
C THR A 252 -32.28 -4.28 2.09
N VAL A 253 -31.82 -3.11 1.63
CA VAL A 253 -32.54 -1.84 1.76
C VAL A 253 -33.82 -1.86 0.93
N ASP A 254 -34.81 -1.06 1.29
CA ASP A 254 -36.03 -0.86 0.50
C ASP A 254 -35.75 -0.23 -0.89
N ASP A 255 -36.76 -0.19 -1.74
CA ASP A 255 -36.60 0.27 -3.11
C ASP A 255 -36.29 1.77 -3.21
N ALA A 256 -36.85 2.60 -2.34
CA ALA A 256 -36.55 4.03 -2.34
C ALA A 256 -35.09 4.30 -1.91
N GLY A 257 -34.63 3.61 -0.87
CA GLY A 257 -33.24 3.68 -0.43
C GLY A 257 -32.25 3.13 -1.43
N PHE A 258 -32.61 2.03 -2.14
CA PHE A 258 -31.80 1.48 -3.21
C PHE A 258 -31.68 2.47 -4.38
N LEU A 259 -32.82 3.01 -4.86
CA LEU A 259 -32.84 3.98 -5.96
C LEU A 259 -31.97 5.21 -5.63
N ARG A 260 -32.13 5.76 -4.41
CA ARG A 260 -31.33 6.90 -3.97
C ARG A 260 -29.84 6.58 -4.01
N ARG A 261 -29.43 5.45 -3.45
CA ARG A 261 -28.02 5.02 -3.36
C ARG A 261 -27.41 4.83 -4.75
N VAL A 262 -28.05 4.01 -5.58
CA VAL A 262 -27.51 3.68 -6.91
C VAL A 262 -27.49 4.88 -7.85
N SER A 263 -28.42 5.83 -7.69
CA SER A 263 -28.40 7.09 -8.44
C SER A 263 -27.20 7.96 -8.08
N LEU A 264 -26.90 8.11 -6.79
CA LEU A 264 -25.72 8.83 -6.33
C LEU A 264 -24.42 8.14 -6.75
N ASP A 265 -24.33 6.82 -6.60
CA ASP A 265 -23.08 6.09 -6.88
C ASP A 265 -22.77 5.96 -8.38
N LEU A 266 -23.79 5.96 -9.26
CA LEU A 266 -23.59 5.84 -10.71
C LEU A 266 -23.65 7.17 -11.46
N LYS A 267 -24.52 8.10 -11.06
CA LYS A 267 -24.71 9.37 -11.78
C LYS A 267 -24.46 10.63 -10.93
N GLY A 268 -24.09 10.50 -9.63
CA GLY A 268 -23.81 11.62 -8.73
C GLY A 268 -25.01 12.47 -8.34
N GLN A 269 -26.20 12.12 -8.77
CA GLN A 269 -27.42 12.93 -8.62
C GLN A 269 -28.51 12.16 -7.89
N LEU A 270 -29.33 12.87 -7.11
CA LEU A 270 -30.54 12.29 -6.53
C LEU A 270 -31.57 11.97 -7.61
N PRO A 271 -32.41 10.94 -7.40
CA PRO A 271 -33.59 10.71 -8.24
C PRO A 271 -34.62 11.80 -8.01
N THR A 272 -35.39 12.15 -9.06
CA THR A 272 -36.51 13.05 -8.95
C THR A 272 -37.66 12.39 -8.17
N PRO A 273 -38.61 13.19 -7.61
CA PRO A 273 -39.78 12.63 -6.92
C PRO A 273 -40.63 11.71 -7.82
N ASP A 274 -40.71 11.99 -9.12
CA ASP A 274 -41.45 11.16 -10.10
C ASP A 274 -40.72 9.83 -10.34
N GLU A 275 -39.39 9.84 -10.48
CA GLU A 275 -38.58 8.62 -10.58
C GLU A 275 -38.76 7.74 -9.35
N VAL A 276 -38.80 8.33 -8.15
CA VAL A 276 -39.04 7.58 -6.90
C VAL A 276 -40.42 6.93 -6.93
N ARG A 277 -41.47 7.68 -7.22
CA ARG A 277 -42.85 7.16 -7.30
C ARG A 277 -42.98 6.02 -8.30
N ALA A 278 -42.44 6.22 -9.50
CA ALA A 278 -42.48 5.23 -10.58
C ALA A 278 -41.71 3.95 -10.20
N PHE A 279 -40.53 4.09 -9.63
CA PHE A 279 -39.72 2.94 -9.27
C PHE A 279 -40.30 2.12 -8.10
N VAL A 280 -40.84 2.79 -7.08
CA VAL A 280 -41.52 2.12 -5.96
C VAL A 280 -42.77 1.39 -6.41
N ALA A 281 -43.57 2.00 -7.31
CA ALA A 281 -44.78 1.38 -7.85
C ALA A 281 -44.49 0.21 -8.81
N ASN A 282 -43.31 0.13 -9.40
CA ASN A 282 -42.93 -0.97 -10.28
C ASN A 282 -42.78 -2.29 -9.51
N THR A 283 -43.54 -3.33 -9.92
CA THR A 283 -43.56 -4.65 -9.26
C THR A 283 -42.63 -5.67 -9.94
N SER A 284 -41.88 -5.28 -11.01
CA SER A 284 -40.90 -6.16 -11.68
C SER A 284 -39.83 -6.65 -10.69
N ARG A 285 -39.54 -7.93 -10.76
CA ARG A 285 -38.44 -8.54 -9.96
C ARG A 285 -37.05 -8.12 -10.46
N THR A 286 -36.95 -7.65 -11.70
CA THR A 286 -35.74 -7.22 -12.38
C THR A 286 -35.51 -5.70 -12.33
N LYS A 287 -36.44 -4.95 -11.73
CA LYS A 287 -36.42 -3.47 -11.74
C LYS A 287 -35.11 -2.84 -11.24
N ARG A 288 -34.44 -3.48 -10.26
CA ARG A 288 -33.16 -2.98 -9.71
C ARG A 288 -32.03 -3.14 -10.72
N SER A 289 -31.91 -4.32 -11.37
CA SER A 289 -30.91 -4.54 -12.41
C SER A 289 -31.18 -3.69 -13.67
N GLU A 290 -32.44 -3.57 -14.07
CA GLU A 290 -32.84 -2.70 -15.19
C GLU A 290 -32.52 -1.22 -14.92
N LEU A 291 -32.69 -0.76 -13.68
CA LEU A 291 -32.29 0.58 -13.26
C LEU A 291 -30.77 0.78 -13.34
N ILE A 292 -29.97 -0.18 -12.87
CA ILE A 292 -28.51 -0.11 -12.99
C ILE A 292 -28.09 0.05 -14.45
N GLU A 293 -28.67 -0.74 -15.37
CA GLU A 293 -28.38 -0.62 -16.80
C GLU A 293 -28.75 0.77 -17.36
N LYS A 294 -29.93 1.26 -16.99
CA LYS A 294 -30.40 2.60 -17.40
C LYS A 294 -29.46 3.69 -16.92
N LEU A 295 -28.99 3.62 -15.68
CA LEU A 295 -28.10 4.61 -15.10
C LEU A 295 -26.69 4.57 -15.74
N ILE A 296 -26.13 3.38 -15.95
CA ILE A 296 -24.81 3.20 -16.62
C ILE A 296 -24.84 3.70 -18.07
N ALA A 297 -25.98 3.65 -18.74
CA ALA A 297 -26.15 4.14 -20.10
C ALA A 297 -26.43 5.66 -20.18
N SER A 298 -26.60 6.34 -19.06
CA SER A 298 -26.99 7.76 -19.03
C SER A 298 -25.81 8.72 -19.27
N PRO A 299 -26.04 9.91 -19.83
CA PRO A 299 -25.02 10.97 -19.92
C PRO A 299 -24.48 11.40 -18.54
N ALA A 300 -25.35 11.43 -17.53
CA ALA A 300 -24.95 11.78 -16.16
C ALA A 300 -23.92 10.79 -15.55
N TYR A 301 -23.97 9.50 -15.94
CA TYR A 301 -22.90 8.54 -15.60
C TYR A 301 -21.55 8.99 -16.17
N VAL A 302 -21.55 9.44 -17.43
CA VAL A 302 -20.32 9.89 -18.09
C VAL A 302 -19.75 11.12 -17.36
N ASP A 303 -20.59 12.10 -17.03
CA ASP A 303 -20.17 13.32 -16.35
C ASP A 303 -19.62 13.01 -14.94
N HIS A 304 -20.31 12.20 -14.16
CA HIS A 304 -19.90 11.78 -12.81
C HIS A 304 -18.53 11.07 -12.80
N TRP A 305 -18.36 10.08 -13.68
CA TRP A 305 -17.11 9.33 -13.74
C TRP A 305 -15.99 10.13 -14.40
N THR A 306 -16.29 11.09 -15.28
CA THR A 306 -15.31 12.05 -15.78
C THR A 306 -14.78 12.94 -14.64
N LEU A 307 -15.64 13.39 -13.72
CA LEU A 307 -15.24 14.13 -12.54
C LEU A 307 -14.30 13.30 -11.65
N LYS A 308 -14.69 12.06 -11.32
CA LYS A 308 -13.87 11.15 -10.49
C LYS A 308 -12.47 10.88 -11.06
N TRP A 309 -12.39 10.57 -12.36
CA TRP A 309 -11.10 10.36 -13.03
C TRP A 309 -10.33 11.66 -13.22
N GLY A 310 -11.01 12.78 -13.44
CA GLY A 310 -10.38 14.10 -13.48
C GLY A 310 -9.70 14.49 -12.17
N ASP A 311 -10.31 14.18 -11.03
CA ASP A 311 -9.70 14.38 -9.71
C ASP A 311 -8.45 13.52 -9.55
N LEU A 312 -8.56 12.23 -9.85
CA LEU A 312 -7.48 11.26 -9.70
C LEU A 312 -6.27 11.58 -10.58
N LEU A 313 -6.53 12.04 -11.81
CA LEU A 313 -5.50 12.44 -12.77
C LEU A 313 -5.04 13.89 -12.58
N GLN A 314 -5.60 14.62 -11.61
CA GLN A 314 -5.29 16.02 -11.29
C GLN A 314 -5.53 16.97 -12.48
N ASN A 315 -6.61 16.73 -13.21
CA ASN A 315 -6.99 17.62 -14.31
C ASN A 315 -7.41 18.99 -13.78
N SER A 316 -6.54 19.98 -13.96
CA SER A 316 -6.75 21.34 -13.46
C SER A 316 -6.01 22.36 -14.33
N ARG A 317 -6.65 23.51 -14.56
CA ARG A 317 -6.03 24.65 -15.26
C ARG A 317 -4.78 25.19 -14.58
N LYS A 318 -4.59 24.93 -13.29
CA LYS A 318 -3.35 25.24 -12.55
C LYS A 318 -2.12 24.61 -13.22
N TYR A 319 -2.23 23.39 -13.71
CA TYR A 319 -1.13 22.65 -14.34
C TYR A 319 -1.15 22.72 -15.86
N LEU A 320 -2.33 22.80 -16.46
CA LEU A 320 -2.53 22.56 -17.90
C LEU A 320 -2.92 23.82 -18.67
N GLY A 321 -3.23 24.92 -17.97
CA GLY A 321 -3.93 26.04 -18.59
C GLY A 321 -5.39 25.69 -18.91
N GLU A 322 -6.15 26.65 -19.37
CA GLU A 322 -7.58 26.48 -19.61
C GLU A 322 -7.86 25.47 -20.74
N LYS A 323 -7.28 25.67 -21.92
CA LYS A 323 -7.45 24.79 -23.08
C LYS A 323 -6.93 23.37 -22.78
N GLY A 324 -5.73 23.23 -22.18
CA GLY A 324 -5.18 21.91 -21.86
C GLY A 324 -6.03 21.13 -20.86
N ALA A 325 -6.61 21.81 -19.86
CA ALA A 325 -7.51 21.16 -18.89
C ALA A 325 -8.83 20.74 -19.55
N PHE A 326 -9.35 21.55 -20.47
CA PHE A 326 -10.54 21.22 -21.24
C PHE A 326 -10.30 20.01 -22.16
N GLU A 327 -9.25 20.03 -22.98
CA GLU A 327 -8.91 18.93 -23.90
C GLU A 327 -8.67 17.62 -23.15
N PHE A 328 -7.96 17.66 -22.01
CA PHE A 328 -7.70 16.46 -21.20
C PHE A 328 -9.01 15.91 -20.58
N ARG A 329 -9.91 16.79 -20.14
CA ARG A 329 -11.22 16.39 -19.64
C ARG A 329 -12.04 15.71 -20.72
N GLU A 330 -12.10 16.29 -21.93
CA GLU A 330 -12.87 15.70 -23.04
C GLU A 330 -12.30 14.33 -23.45
N TRP A 331 -10.98 14.15 -23.46
CA TRP A 331 -10.38 12.83 -23.68
C TRP A 331 -10.80 11.81 -22.62
N ILE A 332 -10.82 12.20 -21.33
CA ILE A 332 -11.31 11.35 -20.23
C ILE A 332 -12.78 11.01 -20.45
N ARG A 333 -13.59 12.03 -20.77
CA ARG A 333 -15.03 11.92 -20.99
C ARG A 333 -15.35 10.97 -22.15
N ASP A 334 -14.69 11.12 -23.26
CA ASP A 334 -14.86 10.27 -24.44
C ASP A 334 -14.44 8.82 -24.16
N SER A 335 -13.37 8.61 -23.42
CA SER A 335 -12.93 7.27 -23.00
C SER A 335 -14.00 6.57 -22.15
N ILE A 336 -14.66 7.29 -21.23
CA ILE A 336 -15.74 6.77 -20.39
C ILE A 336 -17.03 6.56 -21.22
N ALA A 337 -17.38 7.51 -22.08
CA ALA A 337 -18.58 7.45 -22.93
C ALA A 337 -18.53 6.23 -23.86
N GLN A 338 -17.38 5.97 -24.46
CA GLN A 338 -17.13 4.82 -25.35
C GLN A 338 -16.92 3.50 -24.60
N ASN A 339 -16.93 3.52 -23.27
CA ASN A 339 -16.55 2.37 -22.43
C ASN A 339 -15.22 1.75 -22.85
N LYS A 340 -14.22 2.61 -23.13
CA LYS A 340 -12.87 2.16 -23.51
C LYS A 340 -12.32 1.21 -22.44
N PRO A 341 -11.80 0.02 -22.80
CA PRO A 341 -11.15 -0.88 -21.84
C PRO A 341 -10.13 -0.12 -21.00
N TYR A 342 -10.17 -0.30 -19.69
CA TYR A 342 -9.38 0.53 -18.78
C TYR A 342 -7.87 0.40 -19.00
N ASP A 343 -7.39 -0.79 -19.33
CA ASP A 343 -5.99 -1.04 -19.70
C ASP A 343 -5.59 -0.28 -20.98
N HIS A 344 -6.50 -0.17 -21.97
CA HIS A 344 -6.26 0.62 -23.18
C HIS A 344 -6.22 2.11 -22.89
N MET A 345 -7.14 2.63 -22.06
CA MET A 345 -7.14 4.04 -21.65
C MET A 345 -5.83 4.42 -20.96
N VAL A 346 -5.34 3.58 -20.02
CA VAL A 346 -4.09 3.82 -19.31
C VAL A 346 -2.87 3.70 -20.24
N ARG A 347 -2.87 2.71 -21.13
CA ARG A 347 -1.78 2.53 -22.11
C ARG A 347 -1.69 3.69 -23.09
N GLU A 348 -2.82 4.15 -23.63
CA GLU A 348 -2.89 5.31 -24.51
C GLU A 348 -2.29 6.55 -23.83
N MET A 349 -2.69 6.83 -22.59
CA MET A 349 -2.17 7.96 -21.81
C MET A 349 -0.65 7.87 -21.57
N LEU A 350 -0.14 6.70 -21.23
CA LEU A 350 1.29 6.51 -20.97
C LEU A 350 2.14 6.56 -22.25
N MET A 351 1.56 6.24 -23.40
CA MET A 351 2.24 6.21 -24.69
C MET A 351 2.00 7.48 -25.53
N ALA A 352 1.21 8.43 -25.03
CA ALA A 352 0.89 9.69 -25.72
C ALA A 352 2.15 10.43 -26.23
N LYS A 353 2.05 11.12 -27.36
CA LYS A 353 3.14 11.83 -28.02
C LYS A 353 2.62 13.05 -28.78
N GLY A 354 3.51 14.04 -28.97
CA GLY A 354 3.20 15.21 -29.80
C GLY A 354 2.49 16.32 -29.04
N SER A 355 1.63 17.02 -29.72
CA SER A 355 0.91 18.17 -29.18
C SER A 355 -0.04 17.77 -28.06
N SER A 356 0.00 18.49 -26.95
CA SER A 356 -0.91 18.31 -25.83
C SER A 356 -2.36 18.71 -26.15
N TYR A 357 -2.60 19.28 -27.32
CA TYR A 357 -3.93 19.64 -27.85
C TYR A 357 -4.44 18.63 -28.89
N ASP A 358 -3.54 18.11 -29.75
CA ASP A 358 -3.89 17.09 -30.75
C ASP A 358 -3.94 15.68 -30.16
N ASP A 359 -3.10 15.38 -29.17
CA ASP A 359 -3.12 14.18 -28.34
C ASP A 359 -3.33 14.58 -26.87
N PRO A 360 -4.59 14.82 -26.45
CA PRO A 360 -4.88 15.34 -25.12
C PRO A 360 -4.41 14.44 -23.96
N ALA A 361 -4.21 13.14 -24.21
CA ALA A 361 -3.67 12.20 -23.23
C ALA A 361 -2.25 12.60 -22.76
N ALA A 362 -1.46 13.32 -23.61
CA ALA A 362 -0.16 13.86 -23.28
C ALA A 362 -0.18 14.85 -22.10
N ASN A 363 -1.34 15.43 -21.78
CA ASN A 363 -1.51 16.32 -20.64
C ASN A 363 -1.20 15.65 -19.29
N PHE A 364 -1.28 14.33 -19.18
CA PHE A 364 -0.82 13.59 -18.01
C PHE A 364 0.64 13.92 -17.64
N TYR A 365 1.53 14.02 -18.64
CA TYR A 365 2.93 14.35 -18.43
C TYR A 365 3.16 15.83 -18.09
N ARG A 366 2.25 16.70 -18.50
CA ARG A 366 2.28 18.13 -18.12
C ARG A 366 1.93 18.33 -16.64
N VAL A 367 1.09 17.48 -16.08
CA VAL A 367 0.79 17.48 -14.63
C VAL A 367 2.00 17.02 -13.82
N THR A 368 2.70 15.99 -14.26
CA THR A 368 3.79 15.37 -13.49
C THR A 368 5.17 15.98 -13.76
N ARG A 369 5.43 16.40 -14.99
CA ARG A 369 6.64 17.05 -15.55
C ARG A 369 7.94 16.28 -15.43
N ASP A 370 8.23 15.70 -14.28
CA ASP A 370 9.49 15.03 -13.98
C ASP A 370 9.33 13.50 -13.89
N PRO A 371 10.39 12.72 -14.18
CA PRO A 371 10.36 11.26 -14.14
C PRO A 371 9.92 10.68 -12.79
N LYS A 372 10.37 11.28 -11.66
CA LYS A 372 10.05 10.80 -10.32
C LYS A 372 8.56 11.00 -9.97
N PRO A 373 7.98 12.20 -10.05
CA PRO A 373 6.53 12.39 -9.86
C PRO A 373 5.69 11.57 -10.83
N THR A 374 6.14 11.38 -12.09
CA THR A 374 5.43 10.53 -13.06
C THR A 374 5.36 9.07 -12.59
N MET A 375 6.50 8.52 -12.16
CA MET A 375 6.57 7.17 -11.61
C MET A 375 5.71 7.05 -10.33
N GLU A 376 5.85 7.98 -9.39
CA GLU A 376 5.08 7.98 -8.14
C GLU A 376 3.58 8.00 -8.40
N LYS A 377 3.13 8.86 -9.32
CA LYS A 377 1.72 8.95 -9.69
C LYS A 377 1.20 7.69 -10.36
N THR A 378 1.95 7.13 -11.32
CA THR A 378 1.54 5.90 -12.00
C THR A 378 1.47 4.71 -11.06
N THR A 379 2.43 4.56 -10.15
CA THR A 379 2.41 3.47 -9.16
C THR A 379 1.30 3.64 -8.14
N GLN A 380 1.04 4.86 -7.68
CA GLN A 380 -0.03 5.12 -6.70
C GLN A 380 -1.43 4.97 -7.33
N VAL A 381 -1.66 5.57 -8.49
CA VAL A 381 -2.98 5.57 -9.13
C VAL A 381 -3.35 4.19 -9.70
N PHE A 382 -2.42 3.57 -10.43
CA PHE A 382 -2.74 2.37 -11.20
C PHE A 382 -2.33 1.07 -10.51
N LEU A 383 -1.33 1.09 -9.64
CA LEU A 383 -0.90 -0.10 -8.90
C LEU A 383 -1.32 -0.07 -7.42
N GLY A 384 -1.77 1.07 -6.90
CA GLY A 384 -2.05 1.24 -5.48
C GLY A 384 -0.81 1.18 -4.60
N VAL A 385 0.37 1.45 -5.14
CA VAL A 385 1.66 1.34 -4.45
C VAL A 385 2.28 2.72 -4.25
N ARG A 386 2.52 3.08 -2.99
CA ARG A 386 3.17 4.35 -2.62
C ARG A 386 4.68 4.19 -2.57
N MET A 387 5.39 4.75 -3.54
CA MET A 387 6.85 4.64 -3.65
C MET A 387 7.61 5.82 -3.03
N VAL A 388 6.95 6.93 -2.70
CA VAL A 388 7.58 8.20 -2.32
C VAL A 388 8.58 8.07 -1.16
N CYS A 389 8.33 7.22 -0.17
CA CYS A 389 9.26 6.99 0.95
C CYS A 389 10.58 6.38 0.49
N ALA A 390 10.56 5.60 -0.60
CA ALA A 390 11.76 4.96 -1.14
C ALA A 390 12.68 5.93 -1.92
N GLN A 391 12.28 7.18 -2.12
CA GLN A 391 13.13 8.20 -2.74
C GLN A 391 14.41 8.49 -1.93
N CYS A 392 14.33 8.52 -0.61
CA CYS A 392 15.44 8.94 0.26
C CYS A 392 16.15 7.78 0.96
N HIS A 393 15.46 6.67 1.19
CA HIS A 393 15.96 5.47 1.88
C HIS A 393 15.05 4.30 1.52
N ASP A 394 15.46 3.07 1.84
CA ASP A 394 14.57 1.93 1.67
C ASP A 394 13.28 2.12 2.46
N HIS A 395 12.15 1.70 1.89
CA HIS A 395 10.84 1.94 2.47
C HIS A 395 10.74 1.31 3.87
N PRO A 396 10.37 2.07 4.93
CA PRO A 396 10.50 1.63 6.31
C PRO A 396 9.50 0.52 6.71
N PHE A 397 8.44 0.31 5.94
CA PHE A 397 7.37 -0.65 6.22
C PHE A 397 7.10 -1.62 5.08
N GLU A 398 7.88 -1.52 3.98
CA GLU A 398 7.73 -2.32 2.78
C GLU A 398 9.09 -2.69 2.19
N ARG A 399 9.06 -3.68 1.26
CA ARG A 399 10.24 -4.21 0.59
C ARG A 399 10.86 -3.29 -0.47
N TRP A 400 10.26 -2.11 -0.71
CA TRP A 400 10.72 -1.21 -1.77
C TRP A 400 12.03 -0.53 -1.38
N THR A 401 13.07 -0.77 -2.18
CA THR A 401 14.37 -0.16 -1.93
C THR A 401 14.53 1.16 -2.68
N GLN A 402 15.48 1.98 -2.23
CA GLN A 402 15.85 3.21 -2.94
C GLN A 402 16.30 2.91 -4.39
N ASN A 403 17.03 1.82 -4.59
CA ASN A 403 17.42 1.38 -5.93
C ASN A 403 16.19 1.14 -6.82
N GLN A 404 15.22 0.37 -6.35
CA GLN A 404 13.98 0.10 -7.09
C GLN A 404 13.20 1.36 -7.44
N TYR A 405 13.18 2.35 -6.54
CA TYR A 405 12.57 3.65 -6.81
C TYR A 405 13.20 4.33 -8.04
N TYR A 406 14.54 4.43 -8.08
CA TYR A 406 15.24 5.08 -9.20
C TYR A 406 15.24 4.22 -10.48
N GLU A 407 15.28 2.90 -10.36
CA GLU A 407 15.10 1.96 -11.49
C GLU A 407 13.72 2.13 -12.15
N MET A 408 12.67 2.28 -11.35
CA MET A 408 11.31 2.55 -11.85
C MET A 408 11.18 3.95 -12.45
N ALA A 409 11.74 4.99 -11.82
CA ALA A 409 11.72 6.34 -12.34
C ALA A 409 12.49 6.46 -13.67
N ALA A 410 13.50 5.60 -13.90
CA ALA A 410 14.29 5.58 -15.12
C ALA A 410 13.48 5.22 -16.39
N PHE A 411 12.29 4.63 -16.26
CA PHE A 411 11.40 4.42 -17.41
C PHE A 411 10.92 5.74 -18.03
N PHE A 412 10.84 6.80 -17.23
CA PHE A 412 10.33 8.11 -17.63
C PHE A 412 11.44 9.15 -17.86
N SER A 413 12.71 8.78 -17.64
CA SER A 413 13.82 9.74 -17.71
C SER A 413 14.03 10.34 -19.11
N ALA A 414 13.61 9.64 -20.16
CA ALA A 414 13.71 10.14 -21.53
C ALA A 414 12.55 11.08 -21.93
N VAL A 415 11.56 11.27 -21.07
CA VAL A 415 10.41 12.14 -21.37
C VAL A 415 10.83 13.60 -21.37
N GLY A 416 10.51 14.31 -22.44
CA GLY A 416 10.74 15.74 -22.59
C GLY A 416 9.48 16.49 -22.97
N LEU A 417 9.36 17.73 -22.49
CA LEU A 417 8.32 18.68 -22.85
C LEU A 417 8.97 19.94 -23.42
N ARG A 418 8.41 20.48 -24.49
CA ARG A 418 8.81 21.77 -25.05
C ARG A 418 7.59 22.57 -25.45
N PRO A 419 7.65 23.92 -25.47
CA PRO A 419 6.57 24.73 -25.97
C PRO A 419 6.15 24.32 -27.39
N GLY A 420 4.85 24.31 -27.62
CA GLY A 420 4.24 24.10 -28.93
C GLY A 420 4.08 25.39 -29.71
N TYR A 421 3.22 25.35 -30.73
CA TYR A 421 2.94 26.50 -31.59
C TYR A 421 1.90 27.43 -30.97
N GLU A 422 0.88 26.87 -30.33
CA GLU A 422 -0.17 27.63 -29.67
C GLU A 422 0.21 28.02 -28.24
N VAL A 423 -0.41 29.07 -27.74
CA VAL A 423 -0.24 29.52 -26.35
C VAL A 423 -0.71 28.44 -25.38
N GLY A 424 0.17 28.05 -24.47
CA GLY A 424 -0.12 27.02 -23.49
C GLY A 424 -0.01 25.59 -24.02
N GLU A 425 0.27 25.38 -25.31
CA GLU A 425 0.58 24.08 -25.88
C GLU A 425 1.98 23.60 -25.48
N GLU A 426 2.11 22.32 -25.20
CA GLU A 426 3.42 21.67 -25.02
C GLU A 426 3.47 20.39 -25.89
N ILE A 427 4.64 20.17 -26.46
CA ILE A 427 4.94 18.98 -27.28
C ILE A 427 5.66 17.96 -26.43
N LEU A 428 5.04 16.80 -26.25
CA LEU A 428 5.61 15.64 -25.58
C LEU A 428 6.47 14.82 -26.55
N PHE A 429 7.69 14.52 -26.15
CA PHE A 429 8.62 13.73 -26.96
C PHE A 429 9.57 12.88 -26.11
N ASP A 430 10.17 11.86 -26.72
CA ASP A 430 11.23 11.07 -26.07
C ASP A 430 12.60 11.60 -26.50
N GLN A 431 13.41 12.00 -25.53
CA GLN A 431 14.79 12.49 -25.70
C GLN A 431 15.69 11.35 -26.15
N ARG A 432 16.68 11.68 -26.98
CA ARG A 432 17.64 10.71 -27.53
C ARG A 432 18.98 10.69 -26.78
N ARG A 433 19.29 11.70 -25.96
CA ARG A 433 20.57 11.87 -25.25
C ARG A 433 20.33 12.56 -23.91
N ASP A 434 21.27 12.42 -22.99
CA ASP A 434 21.37 13.15 -21.72
C ASP A 434 20.14 12.98 -20.80
N PHE A 435 19.58 11.76 -20.78
CA PHE A 435 18.39 11.45 -19.98
C PHE A 435 18.64 10.40 -18.88
N ASP A 436 19.87 10.20 -18.46
CA ASP A 436 20.19 9.19 -17.46
C ASP A 436 19.65 9.53 -16.07
N MET A 437 18.90 8.60 -15.49
CA MET A 437 18.53 8.66 -14.09
C MET A 437 19.74 8.32 -13.22
N LYS A 438 20.09 9.20 -12.27
CA LYS A 438 21.25 9.00 -11.40
C LYS A 438 20.82 8.71 -9.97
N HIS A 439 21.50 7.74 -9.34
CA HIS A 439 21.30 7.45 -7.93
C HIS A 439 21.88 8.59 -7.06
N PRO A 440 21.12 9.11 -6.05
CA PRO A 440 21.55 10.30 -5.32
C PRO A 440 22.75 10.06 -4.39
N LYS A 441 23.02 8.81 -3.99
CA LYS A 441 24.09 8.48 -3.05
C LYS A 441 25.47 8.46 -3.71
N ASP A 442 25.58 7.91 -4.92
CA ASP A 442 26.85 7.61 -5.58
C ASP A 442 26.93 8.08 -7.03
N GLY A 443 25.86 8.67 -7.57
CA GLY A 443 25.81 9.21 -8.93
C GLY A 443 25.77 8.15 -10.05
N ARG A 444 25.73 6.85 -9.72
CA ARG A 444 25.66 5.79 -10.73
C ARG A 444 24.40 5.90 -11.56
N VAL A 445 24.48 5.50 -12.82
CA VAL A 445 23.34 5.44 -13.73
C VAL A 445 22.42 4.30 -13.31
N MET A 446 21.12 4.63 -13.19
CA MET A 446 20.06 3.68 -12.86
C MET A 446 19.32 3.28 -14.13
N ASN A 447 19.47 2.04 -14.54
CA ASN A 447 18.77 1.48 -15.68
C ASN A 447 17.33 1.12 -15.32
N PRO A 448 16.36 1.26 -16.26
CA PRO A 448 14.99 0.86 -16.03
C PRO A 448 14.87 -0.61 -15.62
N LYS A 449 14.11 -0.86 -14.55
CA LYS A 449 13.83 -2.21 -14.06
C LYS A 449 12.48 -2.24 -13.35
N PHE A 450 11.67 -3.26 -13.66
CA PHE A 450 10.35 -3.41 -13.04
C PHE A 450 10.45 -3.87 -11.59
N ILE A 451 9.55 -3.35 -10.75
CA ILE A 451 9.30 -3.91 -9.43
C ILE A 451 8.47 -5.20 -9.61
N LEU A 452 9.04 -6.32 -9.24
CA LEU A 452 8.38 -7.62 -9.35
C LEU A 452 8.16 -8.19 -7.95
N PRO A 453 6.95 -8.72 -7.63
CA PRO A 453 6.80 -9.59 -6.48
C PRO A 453 7.74 -10.80 -6.65
N ALA A 454 8.27 -11.34 -5.55
CA ALA A 454 9.11 -12.54 -5.59
C ALA A 454 8.42 -13.76 -6.24
N SER A 455 7.08 -13.75 -6.28
CA SER A 455 6.24 -14.79 -6.90
C SER A 455 5.91 -14.55 -8.38
N TRP A 456 6.24 -13.39 -8.95
CA TRP A 456 5.94 -13.10 -10.35
C TRP A 456 7.11 -13.55 -11.24
N SER A 457 6.88 -14.55 -12.07
CA SER A 457 7.88 -15.11 -12.97
C SER A 457 7.98 -14.38 -14.33
N GLY A 458 7.08 -13.39 -14.56
CA GLY A 458 7.09 -12.44 -15.68
C GLY A 458 7.53 -12.99 -17.02
N THR A 459 6.75 -13.85 -17.63
CA THR A 459 6.93 -14.19 -19.05
C THR A 459 6.33 -13.03 -19.86
N GLY A 460 7.17 -12.14 -20.39
CA GLY A 460 6.72 -11.12 -21.32
C GLY A 460 7.05 -9.66 -20.99
N ALA A 461 8.03 -9.39 -20.12
CA ALA A 461 8.56 -8.04 -20.06
C ALA A 461 9.17 -7.67 -21.42
N PRO A 462 8.65 -6.63 -22.10
CA PRO A 462 9.17 -6.25 -23.40
C PRO A 462 10.63 -5.75 -23.28
N PRO A 463 11.43 -5.83 -24.37
CA PRO A 463 12.79 -5.30 -24.36
C PRO A 463 12.79 -3.82 -24.00
N ILE A 464 13.53 -3.46 -22.96
CA ILE A 464 13.55 -2.10 -22.39
C ILE A 464 14.34 -1.11 -23.29
N ASP A 465 15.21 -1.60 -24.15
CA ASP A 465 16.31 -0.82 -24.75
C ASP A 465 15.91 0.24 -25.78
N ALA A 466 14.71 0.14 -26.39
CA ALA A 466 14.31 1.06 -27.45
C ALA A 466 13.18 2.04 -27.08
N GLN A 467 12.27 1.65 -26.19
CA GLN A 467 11.06 2.44 -25.88
C GLN A 467 10.65 2.27 -24.42
N ARG A 468 11.31 2.96 -23.50
CA ARG A 468 11.13 2.83 -22.05
C ARG A 468 9.66 2.99 -21.61
N ARG A 469 8.96 4.03 -22.11
CA ARG A 469 7.55 4.27 -21.75
C ARG A 469 6.61 3.19 -22.27
N GLN A 470 6.86 2.68 -23.48
CA GLN A 470 6.07 1.58 -24.03
C GLN A 470 6.23 0.32 -23.18
N ALA A 471 7.48 -0.06 -22.87
CA ALA A 471 7.77 -1.20 -22.01
C ALA A 471 7.05 -1.07 -20.64
N TYR A 472 7.07 0.15 -20.06
CA TYR A 472 6.38 0.42 -18.82
C TYR A 472 4.86 0.29 -18.94
N ALA A 473 4.26 0.87 -19.99
CA ALA A 473 2.82 0.82 -20.21
C ALA A 473 2.31 -0.61 -20.45
N GLU A 474 3.03 -1.41 -21.24
CA GLU A 474 2.71 -2.82 -21.49
C GLU A 474 2.82 -3.67 -20.23
N TRP A 475 3.91 -3.50 -19.44
CA TRP A 475 4.07 -4.18 -18.16
C TRP A 475 2.97 -3.79 -17.16
N LEU A 476 2.68 -2.49 -17.03
CA LEU A 476 1.70 -1.99 -16.07
C LEU A 476 0.31 -2.54 -16.34
N THR A 477 -0.09 -2.59 -17.62
CA THR A 477 -1.42 -3.02 -18.04
C THR A 477 -1.50 -4.49 -18.44
N ALA A 478 -0.44 -5.27 -18.20
CA ALA A 478 -0.43 -6.70 -18.49
C ALA A 478 -1.50 -7.44 -17.67
N ARG A 479 -2.14 -8.44 -18.29
CA ARG A 479 -3.21 -9.23 -17.65
C ARG A 479 -2.73 -9.98 -16.40
N ASP A 480 -1.46 -10.32 -16.34
CA ASP A 480 -0.79 -11.00 -15.22
C ASP A 480 -0.11 -10.03 -14.25
N ASN A 481 -0.24 -8.71 -14.44
CA ASN A 481 0.26 -7.74 -13.46
C ASN A 481 -0.52 -7.88 -12.15
N PRO A 482 0.15 -8.19 -11.02
CA PRO A 482 -0.54 -8.56 -9.78
C PRO A 482 -1.21 -7.38 -9.08
N PHE A 483 -0.95 -6.14 -9.51
CA PHE A 483 -1.44 -4.93 -8.87
C PHE A 483 -2.53 -4.21 -9.67
N PHE A 484 -2.40 -4.12 -11.00
CA PHE A 484 -3.23 -3.25 -11.84
C PHE A 484 -4.73 -3.52 -11.69
N ALA A 485 -5.16 -4.77 -11.94
CA ALA A 485 -6.56 -5.14 -11.78
C ALA A 485 -7.02 -5.00 -10.32
N LYS A 486 -6.21 -5.43 -9.34
CA LYS A 486 -6.55 -5.36 -7.91
C LYS A 486 -6.71 -3.91 -7.43
N SER A 487 -5.83 -3.02 -7.84
CA SER A 487 -5.93 -1.58 -7.50
C SER A 487 -7.20 -0.98 -8.07
N THR A 488 -7.52 -1.27 -9.34
CA THR A 488 -8.70 -0.74 -10.01
C THR A 488 -9.99 -1.24 -9.37
N VAL A 489 -10.13 -2.55 -9.18
CA VAL A 489 -11.37 -3.10 -8.57
C VAL A 489 -11.52 -2.67 -7.12
N ASN A 490 -10.43 -2.54 -6.36
CA ASN A 490 -10.45 -2.06 -4.99
C ASN A 490 -10.93 -0.59 -4.91
N ARG A 491 -10.49 0.25 -5.83
CA ARG A 491 -10.89 1.65 -5.93
C ARG A 491 -12.38 1.77 -6.31
N VAL A 492 -12.83 1.08 -7.35
CA VAL A 492 -14.23 1.08 -7.74
C VAL A 492 -15.11 0.52 -6.62
N TRP A 493 -14.69 -0.56 -5.97
CA TRP A 493 -15.36 -1.09 -4.78
C TRP A 493 -15.53 -0.03 -3.69
N SER A 494 -14.50 0.75 -3.42
CA SER A 494 -14.56 1.79 -2.38
C SER A 494 -15.55 2.91 -2.71
N TYR A 495 -15.72 3.24 -3.97
CA TYR A 495 -16.73 4.23 -4.39
C TYR A 495 -18.15 3.74 -4.12
N PHE A 496 -18.42 2.45 -4.27
CA PHE A 496 -19.73 1.85 -4.01
C PHE A 496 -19.99 1.54 -2.53
N LEU A 497 -19.00 1.01 -1.83
CA LEU A 497 -19.17 0.52 -0.46
C LEU A 497 -18.67 1.50 0.61
N GLY A 498 -18.07 2.63 0.20
CA GLY A 498 -17.54 3.65 1.12
C GLY A 498 -16.18 3.31 1.73
N ARG A 499 -15.68 2.09 1.51
CA ARG A 499 -14.37 1.60 1.97
C ARG A 499 -13.81 0.58 0.97
N GLY A 500 -12.50 0.59 0.75
CA GLY A 500 -11.82 -0.45 -0.03
C GLY A 500 -11.77 -1.79 0.68
N ILE A 501 -11.60 -2.87 -0.07
CA ILE A 501 -11.20 -4.18 0.46
C ILE A 501 -9.79 -4.08 1.05
N ILE A 502 -8.94 -3.26 0.44
CA ILE A 502 -7.72 -2.69 1.03
C ILE A 502 -8.00 -1.22 1.27
N ASP A 503 -7.79 -0.74 2.49
CA ASP A 503 -8.04 0.65 2.85
C ASP A 503 -6.86 1.22 3.67
N PRO A 504 -6.23 2.35 3.27
CA PRO A 504 -6.52 3.20 2.09
C PRO A 504 -6.35 2.50 0.76
N VAL A 505 -7.17 2.89 -0.25
CA VAL A 505 -7.27 2.18 -1.54
C VAL A 505 -5.98 2.21 -2.37
N ASP A 506 -5.13 3.19 -2.13
CA ASP A 506 -3.84 3.42 -2.80
C ASP A 506 -2.63 3.00 -1.96
N ASP A 507 -2.84 2.07 -0.99
CA ASP A 507 -1.82 1.59 -0.07
C ASP A 507 -1.78 0.05 -0.01
N ILE A 508 -1.61 -0.55 -1.19
CA ILE A 508 -1.49 -2.01 -1.35
C ILE A 508 -0.09 -2.43 -0.92
N ARG A 509 0.00 -3.03 0.26
CA ARG A 509 1.27 -3.50 0.83
C ARG A 509 1.07 -4.69 1.76
N ALA A 510 2.16 -5.41 2.03
CA ALA A 510 2.11 -6.61 2.86
C ALA A 510 1.56 -6.33 4.27
N SER A 511 1.88 -5.18 4.87
CA SER A 511 1.38 -4.77 6.19
C SER A 511 -0.03 -4.18 6.18
N ASN A 512 -0.65 -4.02 5.02
CA ASN A 512 -2.04 -3.60 4.83
C ASN A 512 -2.76 -4.59 3.90
N PRO A 513 -2.99 -5.84 4.33
CA PRO A 513 -3.61 -6.86 3.49
C PRO A 513 -5.10 -6.57 3.25
N PRO A 514 -5.68 -7.16 2.20
CA PRO A 514 -7.11 -7.05 1.96
C PRO A 514 -7.93 -7.65 3.12
N SER A 515 -8.99 -6.96 3.52
CA SER A 515 -9.95 -7.48 4.50
C SER A 515 -10.60 -8.79 4.05
N ASN A 516 -10.78 -8.98 2.74
CA ASN A 516 -11.24 -10.25 2.14
C ASN A 516 -10.41 -10.58 0.90
N PRO A 517 -9.28 -11.32 1.04
CA PRO A 517 -8.41 -11.67 -0.08
C PRO A 517 -9.12 -12.42 -1.21
N ALA A 518 -9.98 -13.39 -0.86
CA ALA A 518 -10.71 -14.18 -1.84
C ALA A 518 -11.67 -13.32 -2.69
N LEU A 519 -12.29 -12.31 -2.09
CA LEU A 519 -13.16 -11.37 -2.79
C LEU A 519 -12.34 -10.49 -3.75
N LEU A 520 -11.23 -9.94 -3.29
CA LEU A 520 -10.37 -9.09 -4.12
C LEU A 520 -9.81 -9.85 -5.32
N ASP A 521 -9.35 -11.08 -5.10
CA ASP A 521 -8.81 -11.95 -6.16
C ASP A 521 -9.89 -12.34 -7.18
N ALA A 522 -11.10 -12.66 -6.71
CA ALA A 522 -12.21 -13.00 -7.60
C ALA A 522 -12.67 -11.79 -8.44
N LEU A 523 -12.78 -10.60 -7.83
CA LEU A 523 -13.12 -9.36 -8.55
C LEU A 523 -12.06 -8.99 -9.57
N ALA A 524 -10.77 -9.08 -9.21
CA ALA A 524 -9.67 -8.79 -10.13
C ALA A 524 -9.66 -9.76 -11.31
N LYS A 525 -9.85 -11.06 -11.04
CA LYS A 525 -9.93 -12.07 -12.10
C LYS A 525 -11.13 -11.83 -13.03
N ASP A 526 -12.31 -11.57 -12.48
CA ASP A 526 -13.53 -11.30 -13.23
C ASP A 526 -13.39 -10.05 -14.12
N PHE A 527 -12.76 -8.99 -13.60
CA PHE A 527 -12.46 -7.76 -14.33
C PHE A 527 -11.50 -8.00 -15.51
N ILE A 528 -10.44 -8.82 -15.30
CA ILE A 528 -9.52 -9.23 -16.36
C ILE A 528 -10.23 -10.08 -17.43
N ASP A 529 -11.06 -11.03 -17.01
CA ASP A 529 -11.77 -11.95 -17.91
C ASP A 529 -12.79 -11.19 -18.80
N HIS A 530 -13.32 -10.05 -18.30
CA HIS A 530 -14.19 -9.13 -19.05
C HIS A 530 -13.44 -7.94 -19.67
N ASN A 531 -12.15 -8.13 -20.02
CA ASN A 531 -11.33 -7.16 -20.76
C ASN A 531 -11.29 -5.76 -20.13
N PHE A 532 -11.16 -5.70 -18.79
CA PHE A 532 -11.07 -4.45 -18.02
C PHE A 532 -12.26 -3.49 -18.27
N ASP A 533 -13.46 -4.03 -18.44
CA ASP A 533 -14.71 -3.28 -18.63
C ASP A 533 -15.20 -2.71 -17.29
N LEU A 534 -15.08 -1.39 -17.12
CA LEU A 534 -15.51 -0.69 -15.90
C LEU A 534 -17.03 -0.75 -15.70
N ARG A 535 -17.84 -0.66 -16.77
CA ARG A 535 -19.31 -0.75 -16.67
C ARG A 535 -19.73 -2.14 -16.21
N TYR A 536 -19.09 -3.19 -16.72
CA TYR A 536 -19.32 -4.56 -16.25
C TYR A 536 -19.01 -4.71 -14.75
N LEU A 537 -17.86 -4.19 -14.29
CA LEU A 537 -17.48 -4.24 -12.89
C LEU A 537 -18.51 -3.55 -11.99
N MET A 538 -18.93 -2.33 -12.36
CA MET A 538 -19.93 -1.55 -11.60
C MET A 538 -21.29 -2.24 -11.57
N ARG A 539 -21.72 -2.81 -12.68
CA ARG A 539 -22.93 -3.64 -12.81
C ARG A 539 -22.87 -4.83 -11.86
N THR A 540 -21.75 -5.55 -11.84
CA THR A 540 -21.55 -6.73 -11.00
C THR A 540 -21.62 -6.38 -9.50
N ILE A 541 -20.98 -5.27 -9.10
CA ILE A 541 -21.03 -4.76 -7.73
C ILE A 541 -22.44 -4.30 -7.37
N GLY A 542 -23.08 -3.47 -8.20
CA GLY A 542 -24.40 -2.90 -7.94
C GLY A 542 -25.52 -3.93 -7.82
N ASN A 543 -25.40 -5.06 -8.54
CA ASN A 543 -26.34 -6.17 -8.47
C ASN A 543 -26.10 -7.11 -7.27
N SER A 544 -24.99 -6.98 -6.52
CA SER A 544 -24.78 -7.82 -5.36
C SER A 544 -25.72 -7.45 -4.21
N ARG A 545 -26.17 -8.44 -3.42
CA ARG A 545 -26.89 -8.19 -2.17
C ARG A 545 -26.02 -7.37 -1.20
N THR A 546 -24.74 -7.60 -1.18
CA THR A 546 -23.75 -6.90 -0.35
C THR A 546 -23.82 -5.39 -0.55
N TYR A 547 -23.84 -4.92 -1.80
CA TYR A 547 -24.05 -3.50 -2.11
C TYR A 547 -25.43 -3.01 -1.70
N GLN A 548 -26.45 -3.85 -1.87
CA GLN A 548 -27.85 -3.54 -1.59
C GLN A 548 -28.22 -3.70 -0.11
N ALA A 549 -27.28 -4.02 0.78
CA ALA A 549 -27.54 -4.16 2.21
C ALA A 549 -28.06 -2.84 2.83
N SER A 550 -28.90 -2.98 3.85
CA SER A 550 -29.40 -1.84 4.64
C SER A 550 -28.29 -1.22 5.49
N VAL A 551 -28.46 0.05 5.85
CA VAL A 551 -27.67 0.74 6.88
C VAL A 551 -28.08 0.36 8.30
N VAL A 552 -29.22 -0.29 8.47
CA VAL A 552 -29.74 -0.71 9.78
C VAL A 552 -28.94 -1.93 10.25
N VAL A 553 -28.24 -1.75 11.35
CA VAL A 553 -27.45 -2.80 11.99
C VAL A 553 -28.30 -3.75 12.83
N ASN A 554 -27.74 -4.92 13.12
CA ASN A 554 -28.29 -5.90 14.06
C ASN A 554 -27.27 -6.18 15.19
N GLU A 555 -27.69 -6.97 16.17
CA GLU A 555 -26.85 -7.30 17.34
C GLU A 555 -25.51 -7.98 17.04
N TRP A 556 -25.33 -8.49 15.82
CA TRP A 556 -24.13 -9.23 15.40
C TRP A 556 -23.22 -8.44 14.46
N ASN A 557 -23.71 -7.30 13.91
CA ASN A 557 -22.91 -6.50 12.96
C ASN A 557 -22.76 -5.02 13.33
N GLU A 558 -23.31 -4.57 14.47
CA GLU A 558 -23.25 -3.15 14.86
C GLU A 558 -21.83 -2.60 15.00
N LYS A 559 -20.84 -3.46 15.28
CA LYS A 559 -19.41 -3.10 15.42
C LYS A 559 -18.59 -3.39 14.17
N ASP A 560 -19.22 -3.91 13.12
CA ASP A 560 -18.50 -4.20 11.86
C ASP A 560 -18.37 -2.93 11.01
N GLY A 561 -17.17 -2.43 10.85
CA GLY A 561 -16.84 -1.34 9.94
C GLY A 561 -15.97 -1.77 8.75
N GLU A 562 -15.70 -3.10 8.59
CA GLU A 562 -14.67 -3.57 7.67
C GLU A 562 -15.10 -4.71 6.74
N ASN A 563 -16.14 -5.48 7.11
CA ASN A 563 -16.47 -6.72 6.44
C ASN A 563 -17.72 -6.64 5.55
N PHE A 564 -18.24 -5.43 5.32
CA PHE A 564 -19.35 -5.16 4.40
C PHE A 564 -20.66 -5.87 4.79
N SER A 565 -20.87 -6.13 6.09
CA SER A 565 -22.07 -6.78 6.60
C SER A 565 -23.33 -5.90 6.56
N HIS A 566 -23.13 -4.60 6.43
CA HIS A 566 -24.17 -3.58 6.25
C HIS A 566 -23.63 -2.40 5.46
N ALA A 567 -24.50 -1.56 4.92
CA ALA A 567 -24.05 -0.37 4.21
C ALA A 567 -23.59 0.72 5.20
N MET A 568 -22.47 1.35 4.89
CA MET A 568 -21.94 2.45 5.68
C MET A 568 -22.56 3.79 5.23
N PRO A 569 -23.09 4.61 6.15
CA PRO A 569 -23.53 5.96 5.81
C PRO A 569 -22.36 6.79 5.29
N ARG A 570 -22.59 7.51 4.19
CA ARG A 570 -21.60 8.40 3.58
C ARG A 570 -22.13 9.82 3.48
N ARG A 571 -21.25 10.80 3.63
CA ARG A 571 -21.57 12.18 3.28
C ARG A 571 -21.61 12.32 1.76
N LEU A 572 -22.46 13.19 1.26
CA LEU A 572 -22.42 13.62 -0.14
C LEU A 572 -21.12 14.39 -0.39
N SER A 573 -20.57 14.27 -1.57
CA SER A 573 -19.50 15.20 -2.03
C SER A 573 -20.04 16.63 -2.11
N ALA A 574 -19.16 17.60 -2.23
CA ALA A 574 -19.56 19.00 -2.36
C ALA A 574 -20.47 19.20 -3.56
N GLU A 575 -20.14 18.55 -4.69
CA GLU A 575 -20.86 18.62 -5.93
C GLU A 575 -22.23 17.94 -5.83
N GLU A 576 -22.26 16.69 -5.33
CA GLU A 576 -23.52 15.96 -5.06
C GLU A 576 -24.46 16.72 -4.12
N LEU A 577 -23.89 17.36 -3.09
CA LEU A 577 -24.68 18.15 -2.12
C LEU A 577 -25.28 19.40 -2.77
N MET A 578 -24.49 20.11 -3.59
CA MET A 578 -24.96 21.31 -4.29
C MET A 578 -26.08 20.95 -5.26
N ASP A 579 -25.90 19.94 -6.09
CA ASP A 579 -26.91 19.48 -7.05
C ASP A 579 -28.17 18.91 -6.35
N ALA A 580 -28.00 18.25 -5.19
CA ALA A 580 -29.11 17.81 -4.37
C ALA A 580 -29.92 18.99 -3.80
N LEU A 581 -29.26 20.06 -3.37
CA LEU A 581 -29.93 21.30 -2.92
C LEU A 581 -30.63 22.01 -4.06
N ALA A 582 -30.01 22.06 -5.24
CA ALA A 582 -30.65 22.61 -6.45
C ALA A 582 -31.93 21.87 -6.80
N LEU A 583 -31.89 20.53 -6.78
CA LEU A 583 -33.08 19.70 -7.02
C LEU A 583 -34.19 19.93 -5.97
N ALA A 584 -33.79 20.06 -4.69
CA ALA A 584 -34.76 20.21 -3.59
C ALA A 584 -35.41 21.60 -3.53
N THR A 585 -34.68 22.65 -3.93
CA THR A 585 -35.12 24.05 -3.85
C THR A 585 -35.68 24.57 -5.18
N GLY A 586 -35.37 23.93 -6.30
CA GLY A 586 -35.64 24.43 -7.65
C GLY A 586 -34.75 25.60 -8.08
N VAL A 587 -33.69 25.93 -7.28
CA VAL A 587 -32.74 27.01 -7.56
C VAL A 587 -31.44 26.44 -8.08
N GLN A 588 -31.13 26.69 -9.36
CA GLN A 588 -29.90 26.23 -9.98
C GLN A 588 -28.70 27.06 -9.53
N PRO A 589 -27.53 26.42 -9.28
CA PRO A 589 -26.31 27.12 -9.01
C PRO A 589 -25.85 27.89 -10.26
N VAL A 590 -25.18 29.02 -10.05
CA VAL A 590 -24.58 29.80 -11.14
C VAL A 590 -23.06 29.77 -10.97
N PHE A 591 -22.39 29.26 -12.00
CA PHE A 591 -20.92 29.25 -12.08
C PHE A 591 -20.46 30.32 -13.09
N PRO A 592 -19.67 31.33 -12.68
CA PRO A 592 -19.34 32.49 -13.53
C PRO A 592 -18.68 32.16 -14.86
N GLU A 593 -17.99 31.04 -14.95
CA GLU A 593 -17.21 30.61 -16.11
C GLU A 593 -17.79 29.36 -16.79
N ALA A 594 -19.04 29.03 -16.51
CA ALA A 594 -19.72 27.87 -17.07
C ALA A 594 -21.01 28.27 -17.79
N PRO A 595 -21.51 27.49 -18.76
CA PRO A 595 -22.80 27.70 -19.37
C PRO A 595 -23.94 27.78 -18.34
N PRO A 596 -25.04 28.48 -18.64
CA PRO A 596 -26.25 28.44 -17.82
C PRO A 596 -26.70 26.98 -17.59
N ASP A 597 -27.30 26.71 -16.44
CA ASP A 597 -27.81 25.39 -16.03
C ASP A 597 -26.75 24.30 -15.88
N THR A 598 -25.48 24.66 -15.81
CA THR A 598 -24.40 23.71 -15.49
C THR A 598 -24.55 23.21 -14.04
N GLY A 599 -24.68 21.89 -13.85
CA GLY A 599 -24.64 21.25 -12.53
C GLY A 599 -23.23 21.28 -11.93
N ALA A 600 -23.14 21.14 -10.62
CA ALA A 600 -21.85 21.18 -9.91
C ALA A 600 -20.89 20.05 -10.34
N GLU A 601 -21.42 18.87 -10.67
CA GLU A 601 -20.62 17.76 -11.19
C GLU A 601 -20.08 17.97 -12.62
N GLN A 602 -20.66 18.90 -13.36
CA GLN A 602 -20.23 19.25 -14.72
C GLN A 602 -19.15 20.32 -14.73
N VAL A 603 -18.86 20.95 -13.59
CA VAL A 603 -17.80 21.97 -13.48
C VAL A 603 -16.45 21.36 -13.81
N THR A 604 -15.78 21.91 -14.80
CA THR A 604 -14.58 21.33 -15.40
C THR A 604 -13.33 21.49 -14.56
N ASP A 605 -13.23 22.56 -13.77
CA ASP A 605 -12.03 22.94 -13.04
C ASP A 605 -12.35 23.31 -11.58
N PRO A 606 -11.53 22.84 -10.60
CA PRO A 606 -11.76 23.12 -9.19
C PRO A 606 -11.62 24.61 -8.80
N HIS A 607 -11.06 25.45 -9.65
CA HIS A 607 -10.93 26.88 -9.39
C HIS A 607 -12.16 27.70 -9.83
N VAL A 608 -13.09 27.11 -10.57
CA VAL A 608 -14.37 27.76 -10.89
C VAL A 608 -15.20 27.92 -9.62
N GLY A 609 -15.61 29.14 -9.31
CA GLY A 609 -16.31 29.44 -8.05
C GLY A 609 -15.46 29.20 -6.80
N LYS A 610 -14.15 29.48 -6.87
CA LYS A 610 -13.21 29.36 -5.73
C LYS A 610 -13.71 30.14 -4.51
N ASP A 611 -13.39 29.61 -3.32
CA ASP A 611 -13.80 30.14 -2.01
C ASP A 611 -15.33 30.15 -1.78
N GLY A 612 -16.08 29.46 -2.62
CA GLY A 612 -17.52 29.30 -2.50
C GLY A 612 -17.96 28.04 -1.77
N PHE A 613 -19.25 27.67 -2.02
CA PHE A 613 -19.89 26.50 -1.41
C PHE A 613 -19.11 25.20 -1.61
N LEU A 614 -18.64 24.93 -2.83
CA LEU A 614 -17.95 23.67 -3.15
C LEU A 614 -16.66 23.49 -2.31
N ASP A 615 -15.89 24.57 -2.13
CA ASP A 615 -14.66 24.51 -1.36
C ASP A 615 -14.93 24.38 0.15
N LEU A 616 -16.00 25.04 0.63
CA LEU A 616 -16.44 24.92 2.02
C LEU A 616 -16.82 23.47 2.37
N PHE A 617 -17.45 22.76 1.44
CA PHE A 617 -17.88 21.36 1.63
C PHE A 617 -16.85 20.34 1.14
N GLY A 618 -15.64 20.76 0.78
CA GLY A 618 -14.49 19.87 0.59
C GLY A 618 -14.29 19.35 -0.83
N ARG A 619 -14.64 20.17 -1.85
CA ARG A 619 -14.23 19.90 -3.23
C ARG A 619 -12.72 19.69 -3.29
N PRO A 620 -12.19 18.67 -3.98
CA PRO A 620 -10.76 18.45 -4.14
C PRO A 620 -10.11 19.60 -4.91
N ALA A 621 -8.94 20.04 -4.44
CA ALA A 621 -8.13 21.03 -5.17
C ALA A 621 -7.38 20.43 -6.36
N ARG A 622 -7.40 19.10 -6.52
CA ARG A 622 -6.64 18.32 -7.52
C ARG A 622 -5.14 18.54 -7.43
N GLU A 623 -4.62 18.70 -6.22
CA GLU A 623 -3.19 18.90 -5.95
C GLU A 623 -2.46 17.59 -5.65
N SER A 624 -3.17 16.54 -5.29
CA SER A 624 -2.64 15.19 -5.11
C SER A 624 -3.53 14.12 -5.76
N SER A 625 -2.97 12.94 -5.99
CA SER A 625 -3.73 11.77 -6.47
C SER A 625 -4.31 10.94 -5.32
N CYS A 626 -4.31 11.46 -4.09
CA CYS A 626 -4.84 10.79 -2.92
C CYS A 626 -6.36 10.93 -2.87
N GLU A 627 -7.06 9.81 -2.69
CA GLU A 627 -8.51 9.81 -2.40
C GLU A 627 -8.86 10.61 -1.12
N CYS A 628 -7.86 10.88 -0.27
CA CYS A 628 -8.02 11.67 0.95
C CYS A 628 -8.37 13.13 0.68
N GLU A 629 -8.11 13.68 -0.53
CA GLU A 629 -8.55 15.03 -0.87
C GLU A 629 -10.08 15.16 -0.92
N ARG A 630 -10.77 14.11 -1.35
CA ARG A 630 -12.24 14.07 -1.43
C ARG A 630 -12.89 13.58 -0.14
N ARG A 631 -12.15 12.94 0.76
CA ARG A 631 -12.66 12.53 2.07
C ARG A 631 -12.77 13.74 3.00
N SER A 632 -13.97 14.02 3.47
CA SER A 632 -14.32 15.15 4.35
C SER A 632 -13.87 14.97 5.81
N ASP A 633 -12.96 14.06 6.12
CA ASP A 633 -12.40 13.92 7.45
C ASP A 633 -11.48 15.09 7.74
N LEU A 634 -11.90 15.99 8.63
CA LEU A 634 -11.12 17.13 9.13
C LEU A 634 -9.72 16.72 9.65
N ALA A 635 -9.49 15.44 9.91
CA ALA A 635 -8.19 14.87 10.28
C ALA A 635 -7.16 14.87 9.14
N CYS A 636 -7.57 14.79 7.88
CA CYS A 636 -6.65 14.82 6.73
C CYS A 636 -6.08 16.22 6.42
N ARG A 637 -6.75 17.30 6.85
CA ARG A 637 -6.26 18.67 6.63
C ARG A 637 -5.15 19.12 7.59
N ARG A 638 -4.74 18.26 8.57
CA ARG A 638 -3.73 18.60 9.60
C ARG A 638 -2.42 17.80 9.49
N ARG A 639 -2.15 17.18 8.33
CA ARG A 639 -0.87 16.46 8.15
C ARG A 639 -0.11 16.97 6.93
#